data_8ab0468793d2022b1b418eee87bed67e
#
_entry.id   8ab0468793d2022b1b418eee87bed67e
#
_cell.length_a   1.000
_cell.length_b   1.000
_cell.length_c   1.000
_cell.angle_alpha   90.00
_cell.angle_beta   90.00
_cell.angle_gamma   90.00
#
_symmetry.space_group_name_H-M   'P 1'
#
loop_
_entity.id
_entity.type
_entity.pdbx_description
1 polymer ?
#
loop_
_entity_poly.entity_id
_entity_poly.type
_entity_poly.pdbx_seq_one_letter_code
_entity_poly.pdbx_strand_id
1 'polypeptide(L)'
;MSEEVKHFEETFESTDLVHTMRKSFLEYSMSVIVSRALPDVRDGLKPVHRRILYGMSELGVTPDKPHKKSARIVGDVMGKYHPHGDSAIYDAMVRMAQDFSYRYPLIDGHGNFGSVDGDGAAAMRYTEARMSKIALEMLRDINKDTINFRDNYDSTEREPEVLPARIPNLLVNGATGIAVGMATNIPPHNLAEVISALHLLMKNPDVTTTELMEVLPGPDFPTGGLVLGKSGIRRAYETGRGSITVRGRVQIEELKNGKERIIITELPYMVNKARLVERIAQLHHEKKIEGITYLNDESDRVGMRVVIEVRRDVSASVVLNNLYKLTPLQSNFGFNMLAIVNQEPKVLSLKEILRHYLDHQEEVVRRRSLFDKKKAEDRAHILEGLQIALDHIDAIVAILRSSASGDIAKDRFMNEYGLSDKQAQAILDMRMVRLTGLEREKIDAEYNELQATIQYLEKVLASEELRYEIIEQELLEIQQRFDNPRRTELLVGEALSLEDEDLIEQEDVVITLTKNGYIKRLANTEFKAQRRGGRGVQGMSVHDDDYVENMISCSTHDSLLFFTNTGKVYQAKGYEIPEYSRTAKGLPVINLLNIDSAEKIQAIISVPESDETERYLFFTTLRGTVKRVRLSEFKNIRTNGLRAIQLREDDELIRVVVTSGNDGIILGTYHGNAVSFHEDKVRAMGRTASGVRGVSLREGDYVIGMDILTPDREVLVVSEKGYGKRTAASEYALKGRGGKGVRTLRITEKNGPLVCLRTVTGDEDLLIMTNKGVIIRFHAEDVSQTGRGALGVRMMRLDQDAIVSSLAIVDREEETTEEVTEATAATAATETPTASLSDEAIKGNMKDFAQQLVDEENE
;
A
#
# COMPACT_ATOMS: atom_id res chain seq x y z
N MET A 1 13.67 46.51 -75.65
CA MET A 1 13.01 46.02 -74.48
C MET A 1 14.10 45.64 -73.48
N SER A 2 14.37 46.52 -72.53
CA SER A 2 15.35 46.28 -71.44
C SER A 2 14.63 45.57 -70.33
N GLU A 3 15.05 44.36 -70.04
CA GLU A 3 14.60 43.63 -68.83
C GLU A 3 15.20 44.30 -67.57
N GLU A 4 14.35 44.92 -66.76
CA GLU A 4 14.73 45.32 -65.41
C GLU A 4 14.92 44.06 -64.55
N VAL A 5 16.18 43.76 -64.25
CA VAL A 5 16.56 42.80 -63.25
C VAL A 5 16.23 43.40 -61.88
N LYS A 6 15.17 42.94 -61.21
CA LYS A 6 14.88 43.28 -59.84
C LYS A 6 15.96 42.64 -58.96
N HIS A 7 16.88 43.45 -58.44
CA HIS A 7 17.74 43.05 -57.35
C HIS A 7 16.91 42.86 -56.09
N PHE A 8 16.82 41.65 -55.62
CA PHE A 8 16.36 41.34 -54.26
C PHE A 8 17.52 41.72 -53.31
N GLU A 9 17.40 42.79 -52.54
CA GLU A 9 18.29 43.04 -51.42
C GLU A 9 18.02 42.01 -50.34
N GLU A 10 18.94 41.04 -50.17
CA GLU A 10 18.90 40.13 -49.02
C GLU A 10 19.22 40.90 -47.77
N THR A 11 18.23 41.14 -46.91
CA THR A 11 18.43 41.74 -45.59
C THR A 11 18.84 40.61 -44.63
N PHE A 12 20.14 40.65 -44.24
CA PHE A 12 20.66 39.77 -43.20
C PHE A 12 20.37 40.39 -41.82
N GLU A 13 19.54 39.74 -41.03
CA GLU A 13 19.29 40.09 -39.64
C GLU A 13 20.19 39.26 -38.74
N SER A 14 21.09 39.90 -38.00
CA SER A 14 21.97 39.21 -37.04
C SER A 14 21.23 38.93 -35.75
N THR A 15 20.96 37.62 -35.51
CA THR A 15 20.23 37.17 -34.35
C THR A 15 21.17 36.40 -33.42
N ASP A 16 21.13 36.71 -32.08
CA ASP A 16 21.86 35.94 -31.09
C ASP A 16 21.26 34.54 -30.95
N LEU A 17 22.03 33.52 -31.34
CA LEU A 17 21.64 32.14 -31.27
C LEU A 17 21.20 31.70 -29.86
N VAL A 18 21.93 32.14 -28.82
CA VAL A 18 21.63 31.78 -27.44
C VAL A 18 20.29 32.35 -27.00
N HIS A 19 20.03 33.62 -27.35
CA HIS A 19 18.77 34.29 -27.01
C HIS A 19 17.58 33.66 -27.74
N THR A 20 17.71 33.36 -29.02
CA THR A 20 16.68 32.74 -29.86
C THR A 20 16.37 31.31 -29.38
N MET A 21 17.42 30.51 -29.14
CA MET A 21 17.25 29.15 -28.59
C MET A 21 16.56 29.14 -27.23
N ARG A 22 16.96 30.05 -26.31
CA ARG A 22 16.34 30.19 -25.00
C ARG A 22 14.86 30.55 -25.08
N LYS A 23 14.50 31.50 -25.92
CA LYS A 23 13.12 31.95 -26.15
C LYS A 23 12.29 30.84 -26.74
N SER A 24 12.72 30.19 -27.81
CA SER A 24 12.01 29.12 -28.50
C SER A 24 11.86 27.88 -27.61
N PHE A 25 12.91 27.55 -26.80
CA PHE A 25 12.83 26.44 -25.86
C PHE A 25 11.82 26.71 -24.73
N LEU A 26 11.75 27.96 -24.24
CA LEU A 26 10.76 28.35 -23.22
C LEU A 26 9.33 28.24 -23.78
N GLU A 27 9.06 28.76 -24.96
CA GLU A 27 7.76 28.68 -25.63
C GLU A 27 7.35 27.24 -25.90
N TYR A 28 8.26 26.41 -26.40
CA TYR A 28 8.03 24.98 -26.57
C TYR A 28 7.74 24.27 -25.25
N SER A 29 8.53 24.54 -24.21
CA SER A 29 8.35 23.93 -22.89
C SER A 29 7.00 24.28 -22.29
N MET A 30 6.59 25.56 -22.35
CA MET A 30 5.27 25.99 -21.89
C MET A 30 4.14 25.31 -22.66
N SER A 31 4.25 25.22 -23.98
CA SER A 31 3.26 24.53 -24.80
C SER A 31 3.14 23.05 -24.43
N VAL A 32 4.26 22.34 -24.22
CA VAL A 32 4.26 20.93 -23.81
C VAL A 32 3.65 20.74 -22.43
N ILE A 33 3.96 21.63 -21.47
CA ILE A 33 3.45 21.57 -20.10
C ILE A 33 1.94 21.81 -20.08
N VAL A 34 1.48 22.95 -20.60
CA VAL A 34 0.09 23.41 -20.45
C VAL A 34 -0.85 22.75 -21.46
N SER A 35 -0.39 22.49 -22.70
CA SER A 35 -1.27 22.11 -23.81
C SER A 35 -1.06 20.69 -24.35
N ARG A 36 -0.25 19.83 -23.70
CA ARG A 36 0.03 18.49 -24.21
C ARG A 36 0.11 17.39 -23.15
N ALA A 37 1.01 17.51 -22.16
CA ALA A 37 1.45 16.37 -21.35
C ALA A 37 0.70 16.23 -20.02
N LEU A 38 0.27 17.33 -19.41
CA LEU A 38 -0.32 17.35 -18.07
C LEU A 38 -1.85 17.42 -18.14
N PRO A 39 -2.55 16.78 -17.17
CA PRO A 39 -4.00 16.87 -17.04
C PRO A 39 -4.41 18.17 -16.37
N ASP A 40 -5.61 18.69 -16.68
CA ASP A 40 -6.27 19.75 -15.90
C ASP A 40 -6.83 19.13 -14.61
N VAL A 41 -6.71 19.82 -13.48
CA VAL A 41 -7.17 19.30 -12.17
C VAL A 41 -8.68 19.10 -12.12
N ARG A 42 -9.45 19.90 -12.88
CA ARG A 42 -10.92 19.94 -12.87
C ARG A 42 -11.54 18.73 -13.54
N ASP A 43 -11.08 18.34 -14.74
CA ASP A 43 -11.64 17.22 -15.51
C ASP A 43 -10.70 16.01 -15.64
N GLY A 44 -9.44 16.12 -15.14
CA GLY A 44 -8.46 15.04 -15.18
C GLY A 44 -7.98 14.65 -16.57
N LEU A 45 -8.25 15.46 -17.60
CA LEU A 45 -7.97 15.14 -18.97
C LEU A 45 -6.80 15.94 -19.54
N LYS A 46 -5.99 15.30 -20.37
CA LYS A 46 -5.09 16.01 -21.27
C LYS A 46 -5.89 16.57 -22.45
N PRO A 47 -5.37 17.61 -23.14
CA PRO A 47 -6.07 18.20 -24.30
C PRO A 47 -6.50 17.19 -25.35
N VAL A 48 -5.68 16.17 -25.68
CA VAL A 48 -6.04 15.14 -26.67
C VAL A 48 -7.26 14.31 -26.24
N HIS A 49 -7.32 13.90 -24.97
CA HIS A 49 -8.45 13.10 -24.43
C HIS A 49 -9.73 13.92 -24.44
N ARG A 50 -9.66 15.21 -24.03
CA ARG A 50 -10.79 16.13 -24.04
C ARG A 50 -11.34 16.35 -25.43
N ARG A 51 -10.47 16.57 -26.41
CA ARG A 51 -10.83 16.75 -27.84
C ARG A 51 -11.45 15.47 -28.42
N ILE A 52 -10.98 14.28 -28.05
CA ILE A 52 -11.59 13.02 -28.52
C ILE A 52 -13.02 12.89 -27.98
N LEU A 53 -13.24 13.07 -26.67
CA LEU A 53 -14.56 12.96 -26.07
C LEU A 53 -15.53 14.02 -26.62
N TYR A 54 -15.08 15.27 -26.76
CA TYR A 54 -15.87 16.35 -27.35
C TYR A 54 -16.21 16.06 -28.83
N GLY A 55 -15.24 15.66 -29.65
CA GLY A 55 -15.46 15.30 -31.03
C GLY A 55 -16.42 14.11 -31.21
N MET A 56 -16.32 13.11 -30.32
CA MET A 56 -17.28 11.99 -30.29
C MET A 56 -18.71 12.45 -29.95
N SER A 57 -18.85 13.43 -29.05
CA SER A 57 -20.13 14.05 -28.69
C SER A 57 -20.74 14.78 -29.88
N GLU A 58 -19.97 15.62 -30.57
CA GLU A 58 -20.39 16.35 -31.77
C GLU A 58 -20.78 15.43 -32.93
N LEU A 59 -20.05 14.33 -33.12
CA LEU A 59 -20.39 13.26 -34.05
C LEU A 59 -21.60 12.45 -33.65
N GLY A 60 -22.11 12.65 -32.44
CA GLY A 60 -23.22 11.91 -31.85
C GLY A 60 -22.93 10.42 -31.68
N VAL A 61 -21.70 10.05 -31.30
CA VAL A 61 -21.25 8.67 -31.09
C VAL A 61 -21.48 8.30 -29.63
N THR A 62 -22.73 8.23 -29.22
CA THR A 62 -23.21 7.99 -27.86
C THR A 62 -23.41 6.49 -27.57
N PRO A 63 -23.49 6.05 -26.31
CA PRO A 63 -23.64 4.63 -25.94
C PRO A 63 -24.91 3.95 -26.47
N ASP A 64 -25.94 4.71 -26.73
CA ASP A 64 -27.21 4.25 -27.28
C ASP A 64 -27.20 4.02 -28.80
N LYS A 65 -26.15 4.47 -29.48
CA LYS A 65 -25.99 4.36 -30.91
C LYS A 65 -24.96 3.29 -31.29
N PRO A 66 -25.02 2.80 -32.56
CA PRO A 66 -24.00 1.84 -33.02
C PRO A 66 -22.60 2.42 -33.00
N HIS A 67 -21.61 1.56 -32.80
CA HIS A 67 -20.19 1.88 -32.93
C HIS A 67 -19.89 2.48 -34.32
N LYS A 68 -18.91 3.37 -34.37
CA LYS A 68 -18.37 3.93 -35.61
C LYS A 68 -16.92 3.55 -35.80
N LYS A 69 -16.47 3.43 -37.03
CA LYS A 69 -15.05 3.16 -37.34
C LYS A 69 -14.15 4.17 -36.62
N SER A 70 -13.13 3.68 -35.94
CA SER A 70 -12.17 4.52 -35.22
C SER A 70 -11.50 5.56 -36.10
N ALA A 71 -11.22 5.21 -37.39
CA ALA A 71 -10.66 6.11 -38.37
C ALA A 71 -11.55 7.35 -38.63
N ARG A 72 -12.88 7.23 -38.51
CA ARG A 72 -13.80 8.37 -38.70
C ARG A 72 -13.69 9.33 -37.52
N ILE A 73 -13.62 8.81 -36.32
CA ILE A 73 -13.48 9.61 -35.08
C ILE A 73 -12.15 10.34 -35.09
N VAL A 74 -11.05 9.59 -35.37
CA VAL A 74 -9.69 10.14 -35.46
C VAL A 74 -9.58 11.24 -36.52
N GLY A 75 -10.18 11.00 -37.71
CA GLY A 75 -10.15 11.98 -38.80
C GLY A 75 -10.89 13.28 -38.46
N ASP A 76 -12.05 13.19 -37.83
CA ASP A 76 -12.84 14.37 -37.43
C ASP A 76 -12.11 15.18 -36.33
N VAL A 77 -11.57 14.49 -35.32
CA VAL A 77 -10.80 15.12 -34.23
C VAL A 77 -9.54 15.79 -34.73
N MET A 78 -8.81 15.12 -35.65
CA MET A 78 -7.59 15.65 -36.27
C MET A 78 -7.88 16.90 -37.12
N GLY A 79 -8.94 16.85 -37.92
CA GLY A 79 -9.30 17.94 -38.82
C GLY A 79 -9.84 19.18 -38.08
N LYS A 80 -10.60 18.99 -37.00
CA LYS A 80 -11.28 20.10 -36.31
C LYS A 80 -10.53 20.64 -35.09
N TYR A 81 -9.87 19.78 -34.32
CA TYR A 81 -9.43 20.15 -32.96
C TYR A 81 -7.96 19.86 -32.69
N HIS A 82 -7.38 18.77 -33.21
CA HIS A 82 -6.06 18.31 -32.82
C HIS A 82 -5.08 18.18 -34.01
N PRO A 83 -4.30 19.23 -34.34
CA PRO A 83 -3.44 19.28 -35.52
C PRO A 83 -2.15 18.49 -35.34
N HIS A 84 -2.25 17.21 -35.02
CA HIS A 84 -1.11 16.27 -34.82
C HIS A 84 -1.40 14.95 -35.54
N GLY A 85 -0.40 14.03 -35.55
CA GLY A 85 -0.52 12.76 -36.23
C GLY A 85 -1.70 11.90 -35.75
N ASP A 86 -2.35 11.23 -36.65
CA ASP A 86 -3.49 10.32 -36.46
C ASP A 86 -3.17 9.20 -35.47
N SER A 87 -1.95 8.69 -35.46
CA SER A 87 -1.48 7.65 -34.54
C SER A 87 -1.57 8.13 -33.07
N ALA A 88 -1.17 9.38 -32.79
CA ALA A 88 -1.24 9.92 -31.42
C ALA A 88 -2.69 10.02 -30.89
N ILE A 89 -3.63 10.40 -31.77
CA ILE A 89 -5.05 10.47 -31.44
C ILE A 89 -5.62 9.06 -31.24
N TYR A 90 -5.27 8.14 -32.15
CA TYR A 90 -5.74 6.76 -32.08
C TYR A 90 -5.22 6.04 -30.83
N ASP A 91 -3.93 6.16 -30.51
CA ASP A 91 -3.33 5.54 -29.33
C ASP A 91 -3.95 6.09 -28.03
N ALA A 92 -4.24 7.39 -27.96
CA ALA A 92 -4.95 7.97 -26.84
C ALA A 92 -6.37 7.41 -26.71
N MET A 93 -7.09 7.26 -27.83
CA MET A 93 -8.43 6.67 -27.87
C MET A 93 -8.39 5.19 -27.45
N VAL A 94 -7.45 4.43 -27.96
CA VAL A 94 -7.22 3.01 -27.62
C VAL A 94 -7.01 2.86 -26.13
N ARG A 95 -6.15 3.67 -25.54
CA ARG A 95 -5.85 3.61 -24.11
C ARG A 95 -7.07 3.89 -23.25
N MET A 96 -7.96 4.82 -23.65
CA MET A 96 -9.21 5.10 -22.94
C MET A 96 -10.23 3.95 -23.01
N ALA A 97 -10.06 3.00 -23.97
CA ALA A 97 -10.91 1.82 -24.10
C ALA A 97 -10.38 0.57 -23.38
N GLN A 98 -9.11 0.58 -22.94
CA GLN A 98 -8.46 -0.57 -22.31
C GLN A 98 -8.87 -0.67 -20.83
N ASP A 99 -9.47 -1.78 -20.43
CA ASP A 99 -9.92 -2.07 -19.05
C ASP A 99 -8.77 -2.39 -18.08
N PHE A 100 -7.58 -2.68 -18.61
CA PHE A 100 -6.33 -2.84 -17.86
C PHE A 100 -5.50 -1.54 -17.76
N SER A 101 -5.87 -0.48 -18.51
CA SER A 101 -5.23 0.84 -18.43
C SER A 101 -6.07 1.86 -17.66
N TYR A 102 -7.39 1.82 -17.82
CA TYR A 102 -8.35 2.71 -17.17
C TYR A 102 -9.20 1.93 -16.16
N ARG A 103 -9.31 2.46 -14.94
CA ARG A 103 -10.15 1.85 -13.91
C ARG A 103 -11.65 1.92 -14.29
N TYR A 104 -12.03 3.00 -14.97
CA TYR A 104 -13.34 3.24 -15.57
C TYR A 104 -13.15 3.69 -17.02
N PRO A 105 -13.16 2.78 -18.00
CA PRO A 105 -12.96 3.12 -19.40
C PRO A 105 -13.97 4.16 -19.91
N LEU A 106 -13.47 5.17 -20.62
CA LEU A 106 -14.30 6.25 -21.17
C LEU A 106 -14.79 5.93 -22.60
N ILE A 107 -14.18 4.97 -23.24
CA ILE A 107 -14.54 4.51 -24.59
C ILE A 107 -14.93 3.03 -24.53
N ASP A 108 -16.00 2.70 -25.24
CA ASP A 108 -16.46 1.35 -25.51
C ASP A 108 -15.95 0.95 -26.91
N GLY A 109 -14.93 0.09 -26.93
CA GLY A 109 -14.26 -0.38 -28.13
C GLY A 109 -14.79 -1.71 -28.62
N HIS A 110 -14.93 -1.87 -29.96
CA HIS A 110 -15.25 -3.12 -30.63
C HIS A 110 -14.13 -3.54 -31.58
N GLY A 111 -13.58 -4.72 -31.38
CA GLY A 111 -12.41 -5.24 -32.08
C GLY A 111 -11.20 -5.39 -31.15
N ASN A 112 -10.00 -5.46 -31.74
CA ASN A 112 -8.75 -5.59 -30.96
C ASN A 112 -8.20 -4.21 -30.57
N PHE A 113 -8.28 -3.88 -29.29
CA PHE A 113 -7.73 -2.67 -28.66
C PHE A 113 -6.44 -2.93 -27.87
N GLY A 114 -5.74 -4.02 -28.17
CA GLY A 114 -4.53 -4.42 -27.46
C GLY A 114 -4.80 -5.37 -26.30
N SER A 115 -3.75 -5.86 -25.68
CA SER A 115 -3.80 -6.81 -24.57
C SER A 115 -2.78 -6.49 -23.47
N VAL A 116 -2.91 -7.14 -22.31
CA VAL A 116 -1.93 -7.08 -21.20
C VAL A 116 -0.57 -7.66 -21.60
N ASP A 117 -0.52 -8.46 -22.67
CA ASP A 117 0.71 -8.98 -23.26
C ASP A 117 1.52 -7.94 -24.03
N GLY A 118 0.92 -6.75 -24.22
CA GLY A 118 1.55 -5.66 -24.93
C GLY A 118 1.33 -5.72 -26.44
N ASP A 119 0.39 -6.54 -26.89
CA ASP A 119 -0.06 -6.49 -28.27
C ASP A 119 -0.63 -5.12 -28.59
N GLY A 120 -0.27 -4.57 -29.74
CA GLY A 120 -0.83 -3.33 -30.21
C GLY A 120 -2.28 -3.47 -30.64
N ALA A 121 -3.03 -2.37 -30.62
CA ALA A 121 -4.35 -2.34 -31.21
C ALA A 121 -4.30 -2.60 -32.71
N ALA A 122 -5.34 -3.21 -33.26
CA ALA A 122 -5.50 -3.34 -34.69
C ALA A 122 -5.60 -1.94 -35.35
N ALA A 123 -5.22 -1.83 -36.62
CA ALA A 123 -5.29 -0.55 -37.33
C ALA A 123 -6.71 0.06 -37.27
N MET A 124 -6.82 1.39 -37.12
CA MET A 124 -8.06 2.15 -36.87
C MET A 124 -9.17 1.92 -37.93
N ARG A 125 -8.82 1.40 -39.11
CA ARG A 125 -9.78 1.01 -40.17
C ARG A 125 -10.57 -0.25 -39.83
N TYR A 126 -10.07 -1.09 -38.90
CA TYR A 126 -10.69 -2.35 -38.47
C TYR A 126 -11.49 -2.17 -37.18
N THR A 127 -10.99 -1.38 -36.24
CA THR A 127 -11.62 -1.16 -34.95
C THR A 127 -12.82 -0.19 -35.05
N GLU A 128 -13.75 -0.33 -34.12
CA GLU A 128 -14.91 0.56 -33.96
C GLU A 128 -14.99 1.03 -32.51
N ALA A 129 -15.52 2.24 -32.31
CA ALA A 129 -15.60 2.81 -30.98
C ALA A 129 -16.88 3.66 -30.83
N ARG A 130 -17.31 3.81 -29.57
CA ARG A 130 -18.31 4.77 -29.11
C ARG A 130 -17.97 5.21 -27.67
N MET A 131 -18.62 6.25 -27.19
CA MET A 131 -18.48 6.63 -25.79
C MET A 131 -19.05 5.54 -24.89
N SER A 132 -18.43 5.34 -23.72
CA SER A 132 -19.00 4.52 -22.64
C SER A 132 -20.11 5.29 -21.91
N LYS A 133 -20.94 4.59 -21.12
CA LYS A 133 -22.02 5.25 -20.33
C LYS A 133 -21.47 6.28 -19.34
N ILE A 134 -20.32 5.99 -18.72
CA ILE A 134 -19.70 6.90 -17.76
C ILE A 134 -19.10 8.15 -18.44
N ALA A 135 -18.66 8.05 -19.69
CA ALA A 135 -18.16 9.19 -20.45
C ALA A 135 -19.22 10.27 -20.70
N LEU A 136 -20.51 9.91 -20.74
CA LEU A 136 -21.61 10.89 -20.85
C LEU A 136 -21.64 11.83 -19.64
N GLU A 137 -21.28 11.35 -18.45
CA GLU A 137 -21.23 12.18 -17.25
C GLU A 137 -20.08 13.22 -17.29
N MET A 138 -19.04 12.97 -18.11
CA MET A 138 -18.00 13.98 -18.37
C MET A 138 -18.50 15.16 -19.19
N LEU A 139 -19.49 14.94 -20.06
CA LEU A 139 -19.99 15.90 -21.04
C LEU A 139 -21.40 16.46 -20.69
N ARG A 140 -22.00 15.96 -19.61
CA ARG A 140 -23.36 16.35 -19.23
C ARG A 140 -23.44 17.85 -19.00
N ASP A 141 -24.52 18.44 -19.53
CA ASP A 141 -24.81 19.87 -19.45
C ASP A 141 -23.77 20.79 -20.16
N ILE A 142 -22.92 20.28 -21.06
CA ILE A 142 -21.94 21.07 -21.82
C ILE A 142 -22.61 22.17 -22.67
N ASN A 143 -23.84 21.92 -23.12
CA ASN A 143 -24.65 22.86 -23.94
C ASN A 143 -25.41 23.92 -23.12
N LYS A 144 -25.20 23.98 -21.81
CA LYS A 144 -25.86 24.92 -20.89
C LYS A 144 -24.90 26.03 -20.39
N ASP A 145 -23.93 26.40 -21.19
CA ASP A 145 -22.94 27.43 -20.87
C ASP A 145 -22.20 27.20 -19.54
N THR A 146 -21.99 25.92 -19.18
CA THR A 146 -21.39 25.49 -17.91
C THR A 146 -19.88 25.70 -17.86
N ILE A 147 -19.22 25.76 -19.05
CA ILE A 147 -17.76 25.86 -19.21
C ILE A 147 -17.43 26.90 -20.27
N ASN A 148 -16.15 27.32 -20.34
CA ASN A 148 -15.67 28.21 -21.37
C ASN A 148 -15.24 27.43 -22.61
N PHE A 149 -15.44 28.07 -23.76
CA PHE A 149 -14.98 27.64 -25.06
C PHE A 149 -13.93 28.59 -25.60
N ARG A 150 -12.93 28.06 -26.29
CA ARG A 150 -11.91 28.81 -26.99
C ARG A 150 -11.90 28.43 -28.46
N ASP A 151 -11.31 29.24 -29.30
CA ASP A 151 -11.13 28.90 -30.70
C ASP A 151 -10.13 27.74 -30.83
N ASN A 152 -10.34 26.89 -31.84
CA ASN A 152 -9.41 25.84 -32.21
C ASN A 152 -8.14 26.44 -32.83
N TYR A 153 -7.24 25.60 -33.40
CA TYR A 153 -5.94 25.99 -33.94
C TYR A 153 -6.02 26.91 -35.17
N ASP A 154 -7.11 26.92 -35.95
CA ASP A 154 -7.34 27.71 -37.15
C ASP A 154 -8.53 28.69 -37.03
N SER A 155 -9.13 28.80 -35.87
CA SER A 155 -10.28 29.65 -35.55
C SER A 155 -11.53 29.37 -36.38
N THR A 156 -11.66 28.17 -36.95
CA THR A 156 -12.86 27.74 -37.70
C THR A 156 -13.90 27.09 -36.79
N GLU A 157 -13.49 26.48 -35.67
CA GLU A 157 -14.32 25.77 -34.73
C GLU A 157 -13.99 26.20 -33.29
N ARG A 158 -14.88 25.89 -32.38
CA ARG A 158 -14.65 26.14 -30.93
C ARG A 158 -14.50 24.83 -30.17
N GLU A 159 -13.56 24.78 -29.26
CA GLU A 159 -13.32 23.64 -28.37
C GLU A 159 -13.48 24.03 -26.89
N PRO A 160 -13.91 23.10 -26.03
CA PRO A 160 -14.01 23.37 -24.60
C PRO A 160 -12.62 23.48 -23.96
N GLU A 161 -12.44 24.47 -23.07
CA GLU A 161 -11.24 24.61 -22.26
C GLU A 161 -11.12 23.46 -21.25
N VAL A 162 -12.27 23.04 -20.69
CA VAL A 162 -12.41 21.96 -19.71
C VAL A 162 -13.79 21.32 -19.92
N LEU A 163 -14.00 20.08 -19.50
CA LEU A 163 -15.33 19.46 -19.51
C LEU A 163 -16.07 19.72 -18.18
N PRO A 164 -17.42 19.70 -18.17
CA PRO A 164 -18.22 19.81 -16.93
C PRO A 164 -17.87 18.72 -15.90
N ALA A 165 -17.52 17.51 -16.37
CA ALA A 165 -16.92 16.41 -15.61
C ALA A 165 -17.61 16.10 -14.26
N ARG A 166 -18.86 15.61 -14.29
CA ARG A 166 -19.58 15.23 -13.05
C ARG A 166 -18.92 14.08 -12.27
N ILE A 167 -17.89 13.45 -12.78
CA ILE A 167 -17.05 12.45 -12.08
C ILE A 167 -15.66 13.02 -11.79
N PRO A 168 -15.07 12.71 -10.64
CA PRO A 168 -13.73 13.14 -10.28
C PRO A 168 -12.65 12.33 -11.03
N ASN A 169 -12.63 12.48 -12.36
CA ASN A 169 -11.89 11.63 -13.29
C ASN A 169 -10.38 11.61 -13.02
N LEU A 170 -9.80 12.73 -12.55
CA LEU A 170 -8.36 12.78 -12.22
C LEU A 170 -7.95 11.71 -11.20
N LEU A 171 -8.75 11.51 -10.16
CA LEU A 171 -8.50 10.48 -9.13
C LEU A 171 -9.01 9.10 -9.57
N VAL A 172 -10.17 9.05 -10.21
CA VAL A 172 -10.82 7.78 -10.56
C VAL A 172 -10.02 7.00 -11.61
N ASN A 173 -9.55 7.66 -12.67
CA ASN A 173 -8.74 7.04 -13.72
C ASN A 173 -7.23 7.31 -13.61
N GLY A 174 -6.84 8.26 -12.73
CA GLY A 174 -5.45 8.69 -12.66
C GLY A 174 -4.97 9.41 -13.91
N ALA A 175 -3.68 9.75 -13.91
CA ALA A 175 -3.03 10.35 -15.09
C ALA A 175 -1.52 10.10 -15.06
N THR A 176 -0.94 9.80 -16.21
CA THR A 176 0.52 9.70 -16.39
C THR A 176 0.95 10.59 -17.54
N GLY A 177 2.05 11.33 -17.39
CA GLY A 177 2.54 12.23 -18.46
C GLY A 177 3.96 12.72 -18.19
N ILE A 178 4.72 12.86 -19.27
CA ILE A 178 6.08 13.38 -19.24
C ILE A 178 6.10 14.69 -19.99
N ALA A 179 6.37 15.78 -19.28
CA ALA A 179 6.55 17.11 -19.83
C ALA A 179 8.04 17.52 -19.83
N VAL A 180 8.34 18.75 -20.21
CA VAL A 180 9.71 19.27 -20.13
C VAL A 180 10.03 19.66 -18.68
N GLY A 181 11.02 18.98 -18.10
CA GLY A 181 11.48 19.25 -16.74
C GLY A 181 10.57 18.74 -15.62
N MET A 182 9.42 18.13 -15.94
CA MET A 182 8.47 17.60 -14.95
C MET A 182 7.66 16.44 -15.51
N ALA A 183 7.12 15.62 -14.63
CA ALA A 183 6.25 14.49 -15.00
C ALA A 183 5.09 14.41 -14.02
N THR A 184 3.98 13.84 -14.42
CA THR A 184 2.86 13.49 -13.56
C THR A 184 2.68 11.98 -13.52
N ASN A 185 2.32 11.47 -12.34
CA ASN A 185 1.98 10.05 -12.15
C ASN A 185 0.97 9.94 -11.00
N ILE A 186 -0.30 10.02 -11.33
CA ILE A 186 -1.43 9.97 -10.41
C ILE A 186 -2.09 8.60 -10.58
N PRO A 187 -2.17 7.78 -9.51
CA PRO A 187 -2.80 6.46 -9.60
C PRO A 187 -4.31 6.56 -9.69
N PRO A 188 -4.98 5.55 -10.26
CA PRO A 188 -6.43 5.42 -10.24
C PRO A 188 -6.95 5.01 -8.85
N HIS A 189 -8.22 5.35 -8.56
CA HIS A 189 -8.89 5.05 -7.30
C HIS A 189 -10.32 4.51 -7.53
N ASN A 190 -10.90 3.89 -6.51
CA ASN A 190 -12.29 3.46 -6.55
C ASN A 190 -13.24 4.66 -6.53
N LEU A 191 -14.25 4.65 -7.40
CA LEU A 191 -15.21 5.75 -7.55
C LEU A 191 -16.01 6.01 -6.27
N ALA A 192 -16.54 4.96 -5.64
CA ALA A 192 -17.32 5.07 -4.42
C ALA A 192 -16.52 5.66 -3.26
N GLU A 193 -15.25 5.26 -3.13
CA GLU A 193 -14.35 5.79 -2.11
C GLU A 193 -14.01 7.27 -2.35
N VAL A 194 -13.76 7.66 -3.61
CA VAL A 194 -13.50 9.08 -3.95
C VAL A 194 -14.74 9.93 -3.69
N ILE A 195 -15.94 9.44 -4.03
CA ILE A 195 -17.21 10.14 -3.73
C ILE A 195 -17.42 10.25 -2.21
N SER A 196 -17.12 9.21 -1.44
CA SER A 196 -17.17 9.25 0.02
C SER A 196 -16.21 10.28 0.61
N ALA A 197 -14.99 10.41 0.04
CA ALA A 197 -14.02 11.44 0.45
C ALA A 197 -14.49 12.86 0.10
N LEU A 198 -15.12 13.06 -1.08
CA LEU A 198 -15.75 14.32 -1.46
C LEU A 198 -16.88 14.70 -0.50
N HIS A 199 -17.72 13.74 -0.15
CA HIS A 199 -18.82 13.91 0.81
C HIS A 199 -18.30 14.32 2.20
N LEU A 200 -17.23 13.68 2.68
CA LEU A 200 -16.60 14.04 3.94
C LEU A 200 -16.02 15.46 3.91
N LEU A 201 -15.38 15.85 2.79
CA LEU A 201 -14.83 17.19 2.60
C LEU A 201 -15.91 18.27 2.51
N MET A 202 -17.08 17.99 1.88
CA MET A 202 -18.23 18.91 1.85
C MET A 202 -18.80 19.15 3.24
N LYS A 203 -18.87 18.12 4.10
CA LYS A 203 -19.36 18.24 5.48
C LYS A 203 -18.36 18.92 6.41
N ASN A 204 -17.08 18.67 6.22
CA ASN A 204 -16.01 19.23 7.04
C ASN A 204 -14.85 19.75 6.16
N PRO A 205 -14.83 21.06 5.85
CA PRO A 205 -13.74 21.65 5.06
C PRO A 205 -12.34 21.51 5.67
N ASP A 206 -12.26 21.31 7.00
CA ASP A 206 -11.01 21.18 7.74
C ASP A 206 -10.58 19.72 7.96
N VAL A 207 -11.23 18.77 7.30
CA VAL A 207 -10.91 17.34 7.36
C VAL A 207 -9.42 17.09 7.14
N THR A 208 -8.83 16.23 7.97
CA THR A 208 -7.43 15.83 7.89
C THR A 208 -7.21 14.73 6.85
N THR A 209 -5.96 14.58 6.38
CA THR A 209 -5.61 13.49 5.45
C THR A 209 -5.86 12.11 6.08
N THR A 210 -5.66 11.96 7.39
CA THR A 210 -5.91 10.71 8.10
C THR A 210 -7.39 10.31 8.05
N GLU A 211 -8.30 11.24 8.33
CA GLU A 211 -9.75 11.01 8.23
C GLU A 211 -10.18 10.72 6.77
N LEU A 212 -9.58 11.40 5.79
CA LEU A 212 -9.82 11.08 4.36
C LEU A 212 -9.37 9.65 4.02
N MET A 213 -8.29 9.16 4.63
CA MET A 213 -7.79 7.79 4.40
C MET A 213 -8.64 6.70 5.04
N GLU A 214 -9.56 7.02 5.96
CA GLU A 214 -10.54 6.05 6.47
C GLU A 214 -11.54 5.65 5.38
N VAL A 215 -11.92 6.58 4.51
CA VAL A 215 -12.88 6.36 3.41
C VAL A 215 -12.21 6.15 2.05
N LEU A 216 -10.99 6.66 1.85
CA LEU A 216 -10.18 6.50 0.64
C LEU A 216 -8.80 5.95 1.04
N PRO A 217 -8.68 4.66 1.38
CA PRO A 217 -7.49 4.09 2.00
C PRO A 217 -6.29 4.00 1.07
N GLY A 218 -6.47 4.09 -0.25
CA GLY A 218 -5.38 4.02 -1.22
C GLY A 218 -5.83 3.83 -2.66
N PRO A 219 -4.87 3.71 -3.60
CA PRO A 219 -5.12 3.45 -5.00
C PRO A 219 -5.93 2.17 -5.25
N ASP A 220 -6.63 2.14 -6.38
CA ASP A 220 -7.36 0.97 -6.85
C ASP A 220 -7.04 0.75 -8.34
N PHE A 221 -6.05 -0.09 -8.61
CA PHE A 221 -5.54 -0.33 -9.94
C PHE A 221 -6.49 -1.22 -10.76
N PRO A 222 -6.64 -0.96 -12.08
CA PRO A 222 -7.50 -1.77 -12.94
C PRO A 222 -7.06 -3.24 -13.03
N THR A 223 -5.76 -3.53 -12.87
CA THR A 223 -5.18 -4.87 -12.89
C THR A 223 -5.21 -5.59 -11.53
N GLY A 224 -5.80 -4.97 -10.47
CA GLY A 224 -5.82 -5.53 -9.13
C GLY A 224 -4.45 -5.47 -8.44
N GLY A 225 -4.00 -6.60 -7.91
CA GLY A 225 -2.74 -6.73 -7.18
C GLY A 225 -2.81 -6.33 -5.72
N LEU A 226 -1.66 -6.36 -5.07
CA LEU A 226 -1.49 -6.11 -3.65
C LEU A 226 -0.63 -4.86 -3.45
N VAL A 227 -1.06 -3.93 -2.62
CA VAL A 227 -0.26 -2.76 -2.22
C VAL A 227 0.26 -2.97 -0.82
N LEU A 228 1.58 -2.78 -0.65
CA LEU A 228 2.28 -2.96 0.61
C LEU A 228 2.61 -1.60 1.22
N GLY A 229 2.26 -1.45 2.51
CA GLY A 229 2.60 -0.27 3.31
C GLY A 229 1.65 0.92 3.11
N LYS A 230 1.19 1.51 4.20
CA LYS A 230 0.30 2.70 4.20
C LYS A 230 1.06 4.03 4.21
N SER A 231 2.31 4.05 4.69
CA SER A 231 3.10 5.29 4.85
C SER A 231 3.36 6.00 3.54
N GLY A 232 3.71 5.24 2.49
CA GLY A 232 3.92 5.80 1.16
C GLY A 232 2.66 6.44 0.58
N ILE A 233 1.47 5.84 0.84
CA ILE A 233 0.17 6.40 0.45
C ILE A 233 -0.09 7.69 1.23
N ARG A 234 0.06 7.66 2.56
CA ARG A 234 -0.14 8.82 3.43
C ARG A 234 0.71 10.00 3.00
N ARG A 235 2.02 9.78 2.84
CA ARG A 235 2.94 10.80 2.37
C ARG A 235 2.53 11.37 1.01
N ALA A 236 2.12 10.51 0.06
CA ALA A 236 1.65 10.95 -1.24
C ALA A 236 0.39 11.82 -1.14
N TYR A 237 -0.55 11.46 -0.29
CA TYR A 237 -1.79 12.20 -0.09
C TYR A 237 -1.57 13.53 0.64
N GLU A 238 -0.58 13.60 1.55
CA GLU A 238 -0.21 14.83 2.24
C GLU A 238 0.60 15.80 1.37
N THR A 239 1.58 15.28 0.62
CA THR A 239 2.59 16.11 -0.07
C THR A 239 2.48 16.11 -1.59
N GLY A 240 1.61 15.30 -2.17
CA GLY A 240 1.55 15.03 -3.62
C GLY A 240 2.69 14.14 -4.13
N ARG A 241 3.61 13.66 -3.28
CA ARG A 241 4.74 12.80 -3.66
C ARG A 241 4.92 11.66 -2.68
N GLY A 242 5.09 10.45 -3.21
CA GLY A 242 5.29 9.24 -2.41
C GLY A 242 5.69 8.07 -3.30
N SER A 243 5.90 6.92 -2.68
CA SER A 243 6.15 5.67 -3.39
C SER A 243 5.52 4.53 -2.63
N ILE A 244 4.89 3.62 -3.34
CA ILE A 244 4.30 2.39 -2.80
C ILE A 244 4.87 1.19 -3.54
N THR A 245 4.92 0.06 -2.85
CA THR A 245 5.27 -1.21 -3.47
C THR A 245 4.00 -1.94 -3.88
N VAL A 246 3.92 -2.34 -5.15
CA VAL A 246 2.81 -3.09 -5.71
C VAL A 246 3.29 -4.48 -6.08
N ARG A 247 2.57 -5.52 -5.64
CA ARG A 247 2.82 -6.93 -5.97
C ARG A 247 1.69 -7.49 -6.81
N GLY A 248 2.03 -8.43 -7.71
CA GLY A 248 1.06 -9.30 -8.34
C GLY A 248 0.42 -10.25 -7.33
N ARG A 249 -0.83 -10.64 -7.57
CA ARG A 249 -1.51 -11.67 -6.76
C ARG A 249 -1.05 -13.05 -7.19
N VAL A 250 -0.59 -13.82 -6.22
CA VAL A 250 -0.01 -15.15 -6.44
C VAL A 250 -0.63 -16.14 -5.49
N GLN A 251 -0.90 -17.37 -5.98
CA GLN A 251 -1.35 -18.50 -5.20
C GLN A 251 -0.35 -19.64 -5.33
N ILE A 252 -0.08 -20.33 -4.24
CA ILE A 252 0.75 -21.55 -4.25
C ILE A 252 -0.19 -22.73 -4.06
N GLU A 253 -0.15 -23.68 -5.01
CA GLU A 253 -0.94 -24.91 -4.98
C GLU A 253 -0.02 -26.13 -4.88
N GLU A 254 -0.39 -27.08 -4.02
CA GLU A 254 0.26 -28.39 -3.94
C GLU A 254 -0.34 -29.34 -4.97
N LEU A 255 0.52 -30.01 -5.74
CA LEU A 255 0.13 -31.03 -6.71
C LEU A 255 0.11 -32.42 -6.05
N LYS A 256 -0.77 -33.32 -6.54
CA LYS A 256 -0.93 -34.70 -6.03
C LYS A 256 0.37 -35.52 -5.96
N ASN A 257 1.42 -35.10 -6.64
CA ASN A 257 2.74 -35.74 -6.69
C ASN A 257 3.77 -35.12 -5.71
N GLY A 258 3.36 -34.24 -4.80
CA GLY A 258 4.24 -33.57 -3.84
C GLY A 258 5.12 -32.47 -4.47
N LYS A 259 4.78 -32.00 -5.66
CA LYS A 259 5.32 -30.77 -6.25
C LYS A 259 4.45 -29.59 -5.87
N GLU A 260 5.02 -28.40 -5.81
CA GLU A 260 4.33 -27.15 -5.67
C GLU A 260 4.28 -26.40 -7.00
N ARG A 261 3.24 -25.61 -7.22
CA ARG A 261 3.17 -24.66 -8.34
C ARG A 261 2.75 -23.28 -7.87
N ILE A 262 3.34 -22.28 -8.50
CA ILE A 262 3.05 -20.88 -8.30
C ILE A 262 2.13 -20.44 -9.44
N ILE A 263 0.98 -19.86 -9.12
CA ILE A 263 0.01 -19.35 -10.09
C ILE A 263 -0.11 -17.85 -9.90
N ILE A 264 0.22 -17.09 -10.96
CA ILE A 264 0.07 -15.63 -10.96
C ILE A 264 -1.28 -15.32 -11.61
N THR A 265 -2.18 -14.69 -10.86
CA THR A 265 -3.54 -14.32 -11.30
C THR A 265 -3.71 -12.83 -11.57
N GLU A 266 -2.88 -11.97 -10.97
CA GLU A 266 -2.91 -10.52 -11.18
C GLU A 266 -1.49 -9.96 -11.23
N LEU A 267 -1.30 -8.90 -12.01
CA LEU A 267 -0.01 -8.25 -12.18
C LEU A 267 -0.02 -6.82 -11.61
N PRO A 268 1.15 -6.30 -11.19
CA PRO A 268 1.26 -4.88 -10.87
C PRO A 268 0.86 -4.02 -12.07
N TYR A 269 0.26 -2.86 -11.78
CA TYR A 269 -0.20 -1.92 -12.79
C TYR A 269 0.92 -1.50 -13.75
N MET A 270 0.61 -1.46 -15.05
CA MET A 270 1.54 -1.18 -16.16
C MET A 270 2.63 -2.24 -16.41
N VAL A 271 2.57 -3.40 -15.77
CA VAL A 271 3.49 -4.50 -16.09
C VAL A 271 2.97 -5.29 -17.29
N ASN A 272 3.85 -5.52 -18.25
CA ASN A 272 3.58 -6.35 -19.42
C ASN A 272 3.76 -7.83 -19.07
N LYS A 273 2.71 -8.66 -19.28
CA LYS A 273 2.70 -10.08 -18.92
C LYS A 273 3.73 -10.89 -19.71
N ALA A 274 3.76 -10.75 -21.03
CA ALA A 274 4.68 -11.51 -21.88
C ALA A 274 6.15 -11.22 -21.52
N ARG A 275 6.51 -9.95 -21.31
CA ARG A 275 7.87 -9.58 -20.88
C ARG A 275 8.22 -10.10 -19.49
N LEU A 276 7.24 -10.18 -18.58
CA LEU A 276 7.46 -10.79 -17.26
C LEU A 276 7.77 -12.27 -17.39
N VAL A 277 6.99 -13.02 -18.19
CA VAL A 277 7.21 -14.45 -18.43
C VAL A 277 8.56 -14.69 -19.09
N GLU A 278 8.91 -13.90 -20.10
CA GLU A 278 10.23 -13.94 -20.75
C GLU A 278 11.37 -13.68 -19.75
N ARG A 279 11.20 -12.68 -18.89
CA ARG A 279 12.21 -12.36 -17.87
C ARG A 279 12.38 -13.48 -16.84
N ILE A 280 11.32 -14.15 -16.44
CA ILE A 280 11.38 -15.33 -15.56
C ILE A 280 12.16 -16.45 -16.24
N ALA A 281 11.86 -16.76 -17.50
CA ALA A 281 12.56 -17.77 -18.30
C ALA A 281 14.06 -17.45 -18.43
N GLN A 282 14.38 -16.19 -18.70
CA GLN A 282 15.77 -15.73 -18.79
C GLN A 282 16.53 -15.93 -17.47
N LEU A 283 15.94 -15.54 -16.33
CA LEU A 283 16.56 -15.70 -15.00
C LEU A 283 16.77 -17.17 -14.64
N HIS A 284 15.85 -18.05 -15.04
CA HIS A 284 16.04 -19.48 -14.92
C HIS A 284 17.20 -20.00 -15.77
N HIS A 285 17.29 -19.58 -17.02
CA HIS A 285 18.40 -19.96 -17.92
C HIS A 285 19.76 -19.45 -17.41
N GLU A 286 19.80 -18.23 -16.86
CA GLU A 286 20.98 -17.63 -16.22
C GLU A 286 21.32 -18.28 -14.85
N LYS A 287 20.55 -19.25 -14.37
CA LYS A 287 20.67 -19.90 -13.06
C LYS A 287 20.60 -18.93 -11.88
N LYS A 288 19.95 -17.79 -12.05
CA LYS A 288 19.68 -16.85 -10.94
C LYS A 288 18.46 -17.26 -10.13
N ILE A 289 17.53 -17.97 -10.73
CA ILE A 289 16.40 -18.64 -10.08
C ILE A 289 16.46 -20.12 -10.46
N GLU A 290 16.74 -20.96 -9.47
CA GLU A 290 16.77 -22.41 -9.64
C GLU A 290 15.45 -23.04 -9.21
N GLY A 291 15.20 -24.28 -9.66
CA GLY A 291 14.05 -25.07 -9.22
C GLY A 291 12.81 -24.96 -10.08
N ILE A 292 12.76 -24.12 -11.10
CA ILE A 292 11.64 -24.06 -12.05
C ILE A 292 11.69 -25.28 -12.98
N THR A 293 10.59 -26.02 -13.12
CA THR A 293 10.46 -27.18 -14.01
C THR A 293 9.51 -26.95 -15.18
N TYR A 294 8.57 -26.03 -15.02
CA TYR A 294 7.60 -25.66 -16.04
C TYR A 294 7.25 -24.17 -15.88
N LEU A 295 7.13 -23.48 -16.99
CA LEU A 295 6.70 -22.09 -17.06
C LEU A 295 5.83 -21.92 -18.30
N ASN A 296 4.57 -21.58 -18.11
CA ASN A 296 3.65 -21.34 -19.22
C ASN A 296 2.60 -20.29 -18.86
N ASP A 297 2.13 -19.60 -19.87
CA ASP A 297 0.97 -18.72 -19.80
C ASP A 297 -0.27 -19.52 -20.22
N GLU A 298 -1.14 -19.79 -19.27
CA GLU A 298 -2.40 -20.51 -19.43
C GLU A 298 -3.61 -19.56 -19.37
N SER A 299 -3.38 -18.24 -19.56
CA SER A 299 -4.46 -17.23 -19.50
C SER A 299 -5.50 -17.50 -20.59
N ASP A 300 -6.77 -17.41 -20.20
CA ASP A 300 -7.92 -17.63 -21.08
C ASP A 300 -8.99 -16.53 -20.91
N ARG A 301 -10.23 -16.79 -21.37
CA ARG A 301 -11.35 -15.87 -21.24
C ARG A 301 -11.86 -15.71 -19.81
N VAL A 302 -11.51 -16.63 -18.92
CA VAL A 302 -11.90 -16.59 -17.49
C VAL A 302 -10.99 -15.65 -16.73
N GLY A 303 -9.71 -15.58 -17.09
CA GLY A 303 -8.77 -14.69 -16.43
C GLY A 303 -7.30 -14.97 -16.74
N MET A 304 -6.45 -14.17 -16.12
CA MET A 304 -5.01 -14.33 -16.19
C MET A 304 -4.55 -15.52 -15.35
N ARG A 305 -3.68 -16.36 -15.94
CA ARG A 305 -3.12 -17.53 -15.29
C ARG A 305 -1.73 -17.83 -15.82
N VAL A 306 -0.68 -17.36 -15.17
CA VAL A 306 0.70 -17.78 -15.45
C VAL A 306 1.10 -18.83 -14.44
N VAL A 307 1.51 -20.01 -14.92
CA VAL A 307 1.82 -21.18 -14.11
C VAL A 307 3.31 -21.45 -14.09
N ILE A 308 3.89 -21.60 -12.90
CA ILE A 308 5.28 -21.95 -12.67
C ILE A 308 5.32 -23.17 -11.77
N GLU A 309 5.74 -24.34 -12.28
CA GLU A 309 5.95 -25.52 -11.44
C GLU A 309 7.37 -25.54 -10.87
N VAL A 310 7.45 -25.90 -9.60
CA VAL A 310 8.70 -25.96 -8.85
C VAL A 310 9.12 -27.42 -8.62
N ARG A 311 10.42 -27.66 -8.58
CA ARG A 311 11.02 -28.95 -8.28
C ARG A 311 10.72 -29.35 -6.82
N ARG A 312 10.57 -30.63 -6.51
CA ARG A 312 10.16 -31.13 -5.17
C ARG A 312 11.09 -30.74 -4.03
N ASP A 313 12.38 -30.57 -4.31
CA ASP A 313 13.41 -30.24 -3.34
C ASP A 313 13.59 -28.74 -3.11
N VAL A 314 12.76 -27.91 -3.76
CA VAL A 314 12.80 -26.45 -3.67
C VAL A 314 11.45 -25.93 -3.23
N SER A 315 11.41 -25.09 -2.21
CA SER A 315 10.17 -24.46 -1.74
C SER A 315 9.69 -23.40 -2.72
N ALA A 316 8.40 -23.45 -3.09
CA ALA A 316 7.78 -22.44 -3.94
C ALA A 316 7.85 -21.03 -3.33
N SER A 317 7.82 -20.92 -2.01
CA SER A 317 7.94 -19.62 -1.31
C SER A 317 9.29 -18.95 -1.56
N VAL A 318 10.39 -19.73 -1.58
CA VAL A 318 11.73 -19.20 -1.87
C VAL A 318 11.83 -18.73 -3.32
N VAL A 319 11.30 -19.54 -4.27
CA VAL A 319 11.24 -19.16 -5.69
C VAL A 319 10.41 -17.87 -5.86
N LEU A 320 9.25 -17.78 -5.22
CA LEU A 320 8.38 -16.62 -5.27
C LEU A 320 9.06 -15.34 -4.75
N ASN A 321 9.80 -15.43 -3.64
CA ASN A 321 10.56 -14.30 -3.12
C ASN A 321 11.67 -13.83 -4.07
N ASN A 322 12.33 -14.77 -4.76
CA ASN A 322 13.28 -14.44 -5.80
C ASN A 322 12.60 -13.78 -7.02
N LEU A 323 11.39 -14.23 -7.38
CA LEU A 323 10.59 -13.59 -8.43
C LEU A 323 10.23 -12.15 -8.06
N TYR A 324 9.79 -11.88 -6.83
CA TYR A 324 9.53 -10.52 -6.36
C TYR A 324 10.77 -9.63 -6.37
N LYS A 325 11.94 -10.17 -6.04
CA LYS A 325 13.19 -9.42 -6.00
C LYS A 325 13.80 -9.12 -7.38
N LEU A 326 13.67 -10.05 -8.32
CA LEU A 326 14.42 -10.03 -9.59
C LEU A 326 13.55 -9.70 -10.81
N THR A 327 12.24 -9.60 -10.64
CA THR A 327 11.28 -9.37 -11.72
C THR A 327 10.27 -8.26 -11.37
N PRO A 328 9.58 -7.68 -12.37
CA PRO A 328 8.50 -6.71 -12.14
C PRO A 328 7.22 -7.31 -11.53
N LEU A 329 7.21 -8.57 -11.08
CA LEU A 329 6.10 -9.13 -10.29
C LEU A 329 5.90 -8.36 -8.96
N GLN A 330 6.95 -7.69 -8.48
CA GLN A 330 6.91 -6.62 -7.51
C GLN A 330 7.55 -5.38 -8.12
N SER A 331 6.86 -4.25 -8.08
CA SER A 331 7.34 -2.98 -8.61
C SER A 331 6.98 -1.82 -7.68
N ASN A 332 7.74 -0.75 -7.74
CA ASN A 332 7.43 0.47 -7.01
C ASN A 332 6.64 1.43 -7.91
N PHE A 333 5.50 1.91 -7.42
CA PHE A 333 4.72 2.96 -8.05
C PHE A 333 5.01 4.28 -7.35
N GLY A 334 5.68 5.21 -8.06
CA GLY A 334 5.98 6.53 -7.54
C GLY A 334 4.84 7.51 -7.81
N PHE A 335 4.30 8.14 -6.76
CA PHE A 335 3.32 9.21 -6.89
C PHE A 335 4.00 10.52 -7.25
N ASN A 336 3.43 11.24 -8.19
CA ASN A 336 3.70 12.64 -8.45
C ASN A 336 2.38 13.29 -8.91
N MET A 337 1.65 13.85 -7.96
CA MET A 337 0.29 14.36 -8.18
C MET A 337 0.34 15.78 -8.75
N LEU A 338 0.97 15.89 -9.94
CA LEU A 338 1.15 17.13 -10.68
C LEU A 338 0.00 17.32 -11.66
N ALA A 339 -0.71 18.45 -11.57
CA ALA A 339 -1.79 18.80 -12.49
C ALA A 339 -1.76 20.30 -12.83
N ILE A 340 -2.49 20.71 -13.85
CA ILE A 340 -2.66 22.11 -14.23
C ILE A 340 -3.78 22.74 -13.40
N VAL A 341 -3.47 23.81 -12.69
CA VAL A 341 -4.39 24.64 -11.93
C VAL A 341 -4.26 26.06 -12.46
N ASN A 342 -5.32 26.62 -13.06
CA ASN A 342 -5.31 27.98 -13.63
C ASN A 342 -4.11 28.22 -14.57
N GLN A 343 -3.86 27.28 -15.49
CA GLN A 343 -2.75 27.29 -16.46
C GLN A 343 -1.32 27.19 -15.85
N GLU A 344 -1.19 26.89 -14.55
CA GLU A 344 0.08 26.66 -13.87
C GLU A 344 0.19 25.19 -13.44
N PRO A 345 1.35 24.53 -13.66
CA PRO A 345 1.58 23.19 -13.13
C PRO A 345 1.84 23.23 -11.62
N LYS A 346 1.07 22.49 -10.82
CA LYS A 346 1.20 22.41 -9.36
C LYS A 346 1.19 20.96 -8.90
N VAL A 347 2.06 20.64 -7.94
CA VAL A 347 1.99 19.38 -7.19
C VAL A 347 0.97 19.57 -6.08
N LEU A 348 -0.04 18.73 -6.04
CA LEU A 348 -1.20 18.88 -5.17
C LEU A 348 -1.30 17.71 -4.19
N SER A 349 -1.73 18.00 -2.96
CA SER A 349 -2.19 17.00 -2.00
C SER A 349 -3.54 16.41 -2.43
N LEU A 350 -3.94 15.29 -1.83
CA LEU A 350 -5.27 14.71 -2.09
C LEU A 350 -6.39 15.71 -1.79
N LYS A 351 -6.31 16.39 -0.63
CA LYS A 351 -7.31 17.37 -0.21
C LYS A 351 -7.43 18.53 -1.21
N GLU A 352 -6.33 19.03 -1.73
CA GLU A 352 -6.35 20.10 -2.74
C GLU A 352 -6.99 19.64 -4.05
N ILE A 353 -6.71 18.42 -4.52
CA ILE A 353 -7.35 17.87 -5.73
C ILE A 353 -8.86 17.76 -5.54
N LEU A 354 -9.31 17.19 -4.40
CA LEU A 354 -10.74 17.09 -4.08
C LEU A 354 -11.39 18.49 -4.01
N ARG A 355 -10.71 19.48 -3.42
CA ARG A 355 -11.20 20.86 -3.32
C ARG A 355 -11.38 21.50 -4.70
N HIS A 356 -10.36 21.44 -5.56
CA HIS A 356 -10.44 21.99 -6.91
C HIS A 356 -11.55 21.35 -7.75
N TYR A 357 -11.78 20.04 -7.54
CA TYR A 357 -12.91 19.37 -8.18
C TYR A 357 -14.24 19.90 -7.67
N LEU A 358 -14.43 20.07 -6.36
CA LEU A 358 -15.66 20.65 -5.79
C LEU A 358 -15.89 22.08 -6.25
N ASP A 359 -14.85 22.92 -6.25
CA ASP A 359 -14.93 24.31 -6.73
C ASP A 359 -15.39 24.33 -8.21
N HIS A 360 -14.89 23.40 -9.02
CA HIS A 360 -15.33 23.27 -10.41
C HIS A 360 -16.79 22.82 -10.53
N GLN A 361 -17.24 21.85 -9.74
CA GLN A 361 -18.63 21.38 -9.75
C GLN A 361 -19.58 22.49 -9.27
N GLU A 362 -19.21 23.26 -8.26
CA GLU A 362 -19.96 24.40 -7.77
C GLU A 362 -20.17 25.44 -8.89
N GLU A 363 -19.12 25.78 -9.64
CA GLU A 363 -19.20 26.69 -10.78
C GLU A 363 -20.06 26.13 -11.91
N VAL A 364 -19.96 24.81 -12.20
CA VAL A 364 -20.81 24.13 -13.20
C VAL A 364 -22.29 24.20 -12.82
N VAL A 365 -22.63 23.89 -11.56
CA VAL A 365 -24.02 23.95 -11.06
C VAL A 365 -24.53 25.39 -11.09
N ARG A 366 -23.73 26.36 -10.67
CA ARG A 366 -24.05 27.78 -10.70
C ARG A 366 -24.37 28.26 -12.12
N ARG A 367 -23.47 27.98 -13.07
CA ARG A 367 -23.65 28.39 -14.48
C ARG A 367 -24.83 27.68 -15.14
N ARG A 368 -25.03 26.40 -14.90
CA ARG A 368 -26.17 25.62 -15.35
C ARG A 368 -27.48 26.23 -14.85
N SER A 369 -27.54 26.54 -13.56
CA SER A 369 -28.72 27.14 -12.95
C SER A 369 -29.04 28.51 -13.51
N LEU A 370 -28.01 29.33 -13.80
CA LEU A 370 -28.14 30.63 -14.44
C LEU A 370 -28.69 30.48 -15.87
N PHE A 371 -28.19 29.52 -16.65
CA PHE A 371 -28.67 29.23 -17.99
C PHE A 371 -30.12 28.75 -17.99
N ASP A 372 -30.45 27.77 -17.12
CA ASP A 372 -31.81 27.24 -17.01
C ASP A 372 -32.77 28.30 -16.50
N LYS A 373 -32.39 29.19 -15.56
CA LYS A 373 -33.16 30.34 -15.10
C LYS A 373 -33.48 31.27 -16.27
N LYS A 374 -32.43 31.71 -17.01
CA LYS A 374 -32.62 32.60 -18.16
C LYS A 374 -33.57 32.01 -19.22
N LYS A 375 -33.38 30.70 -19.48
CA LYS A 375 -34.27 29.98 -20.42
C LYS A 375 -35.73 29.93 -19.92
N ALA A 376 -35.92 29.72 -18.60
CA ALA A 376 -37.24 29.73 -17.97
C ALA A 376 -37.88 31.12 -17.99
N GLU A 377 -37.07 32.17 -17.69
CA GLU A 377 -37.52 33.59 -17.78
C GLU A 377 -37.89 33.99 -19.19
N ASP A 378 -37.05 33.67 -20.21
CA ASP A 378 -37.37 33.94 -21.62
C ASP A 378 -38.70 33.25 -22.05
N ARG A 379 -38.97 32.04 -21.55
CA ARG A 379 -40.21 31.31 -21.85
C ARG A 379 -41.38 31.88 -21.09
N ALA A 380 -41.22 32.17 -19.80
CA ALA A 380 -42.27 32.78 -18.96
C ALA A 380 -42.68 34.15 -19.53
N HIS A 381 -41.73 34.97 -19.98
CA HIS A 381 -41.95 36.24 -20.61
C HIS A 381 -42.86 36.11 -21.87
N ILE A 382 -42.61 35.07 -22.70
CA ILE A 382 -43.45 34.80 -23.86
C ILE A 382 -44.86 34.39 -23.43
N LEU A 383 -45.01 33.52 -22.40
CA LEU A 383 -46.31 33.06 -21.90
C LEU A 383 -47.11 34.21 -21.30
N GLU A 384 -46.47 35.14 -20.56
CA GLU A 384 -47.08 36.35 -20.03
C GLU A 384 -47.74 37.19 -21.16
N GLY A 385 -46.99 37.39 -22.25
CA GLY A 385 -47.54 38.07 -23.44
C GLY A 385 -48.72 37.33 -24.04
N LEU A 386 -48.70 36.00 -24.08
CA LEU A 386 -49.81 35.19 -24.55
C LEU A 386 -51.02 35.24 -23.61
N GLN A 387 -50.85 35.30 -22.28
CA GLN A 387 -51.92 35.50 -21.31
C GLN A 387 -52.63 36.86 -21.54
N ILE A 388 -51.84 37.96 -21.69
CA ILE A 388 -52.35 39.29 -22.01
C ILE A 388 -53.16 39.23 -23.31
N ALA A 389 -52.66 38.52 -24.33
CA ALA A 389 -53.36 38.37 -25.61
C ALA A 389 -54.67 37.57 -25.50
N LEU A 390 -54.73 36.55 -24.64
CA LEU A 390 -55.90 35.73 -24.38
C LEU A 390 -56.98 36.51 -23.57
N ASP A 391 -56.54 37.41 -22.67
CA ASP A 391 -57.44 38.27 -21.90
C ASP A 391 -58.06 39.34 -22.77
N HIS A 392 -57.41 39.76 -23.86
CA HIS A 392 -57.88 40.78 -24.79
C HIS A 392 -58.09 40.25 -26.22
N ILE A 393 -58.57 39.00 -26.34
CA ILE A 393 -58.57 38.24 -27.59
C ILE A 393 -59.33 38.94 -28.74
N ASP A 394 -60.48 39.54 -28.45
CA ASP A 394 -61.31 40.21 -29.46
C ASP A 394 -60.61 41.44 -30.03
N ALA A 395 -59.93 42.17 -29.16
CA ALA A 395 -59.22 43.38 -29.56
C ALA A 395 -57.94 43.01 -30.38
N ILE A 396 -57.23 41.95 -29.98
CA ILE A 396 -56.05 41.41 -30.68
C ILE A 396 -56.45 40.95 -32.10
N VAL A 397 -57.53 40.21 -32.21
CA VAL A 397 -58.04 39.75 -33.50
C VAL A 397 -58.48 40.94 -34.38
N ALA A 398 -59.12 41.99 -33.80
CA ALA A 398 -59.47 43.21 -34.50
C ALA A 398 -58.23 43.96 -35.06
N ILE A 399 -57.17 44.06 -34.28
CA ILE A 399 -55.88 44.65 -34.68
C ILE A 399 -55.29 43.86 -35.84
N LEU A 400 -55.25 42.54 -35.76
CA LEU A 400 -54.68 41.63 -36.78
C LEU A 400 -55.47 41.80 -38.11
N ARG A 401 -56.77 41.88 -38.06
CA ARG A 401 -57.60 42.07 -39.25
C ARG A 401 -57.52 43.47 -39.87
N SER A 402 -57.28 44.51 -39.06
CA SER A 402 -57.18 45.91 -39.51
C SER A 402 -55.81 46.34 -39.93
N SER A 403 -54.77 45.56 -39.64
CA SER A 403 -53.39 45.85 -39.99
C SER A 403 -53.04 45.36 -41.41
N ALA A 404 -52.31 46.20 -42.18
CA ALA A 404 -51.99 45.89 -43.56
C ALA A 404 -50.79 44.94 -43.68
N SER A 405 -49.97 44.80 -42.62
CA SER A 405 -48.85 43.85 -42.52
C SER A 405 -48.65 43.39 -41.10
N GLY A 406 -47.95 42.25 -40.92
CA GLY A 406 -47.54 41.71 -39.61
C GLY A 406 -46.71 42.71 -38.79
N ASP A 407 -45.85 43.46 -39.40
CA ASP A 407 -44.97 44.45 -38.70
C ASP A 407 -45.86 45.59 -38.13
N ILE A 408 -46.84 46.09 -38.83
CA ILE A 408 -47.80 47.12 -38.35
C ILE A 408 -48.64 46.57 -37.20
N ALA A 409 -49.08 45.30 -37.24
CA ALA A 409 -49.79 44.67 -36.16
C ALA A 409 -48.89 44.52 -34.92
N LYS A 410 -47.63 44.15 -35.10
CA LYS A 410 -46.64 44.05 -34.09
C LYS A 410 -46.36 45.36 -33.35
N ASP A 411 -46.19 46.43 -34.10
CA ASP A 411 -45.98 47.80 -33.53
C ASP A 411 -47.22 48.25 -32.73
N ARG A 412 -48.41 47.91 -33.15
CA ARG A 412 -49.68 48.20 -32.42
C ARG A 412 -49.76 47.38 -31.13
N PHE A 413 -49.39 46.10 -31.15
CA PHE A 413 -49.31 45.27 -29.92
C PHE A 413 -48.32 45.83 -28.89
N MET A 414 -47.21 46.29 -29.34
CA MET A 414 -46.22 46.93 -28.48
C MET A 414 -46.71 48.26 -27.88
N ASN A 415 -47.34 49.11 -28.69
CA ASN A 415 -47.79 50.42 -28.26
C ASN A 415 -49.11 50.40 -27.43
N GLU A 416 -50.09 49.53 -27.77
CA GLU A 416 -51.43 49.49 -27.13
C GLU A 416 -51.44 48.65 -25.84
N TYR A 417 -50.62 47.58 -25.77
CA TYR A 417 -50.54 46.62 -24.64
C TYR A 417 -49.22 46.60 -23.89
N GLY A 418 -48.22 47.41 -24.29
CA GLY A 418 -46.94 47.48 -23.67
C GLY A 418 -46.10 46.17 -23.84
N LEU A 419 -46.39 45.37 -24.88
CA LEU A 419 -45.74 44.12 -25.15
C LEU A 419 -44.33 44.31 -25.69
N SER A 420 -43.45 43.40 -25.35
CA SER A 420 -42.11 43.37 -25.95
C SER A 420 -42.12 42.84 -27.39
N ASP A 421 -41.07 43.10 -28.17
CA ASP A 421 -40.92 42.60 -29.53
C ASP A 421 -41.10 41.09 -29.63
N LYS A 422 -40.46 40.32 -28.69
CA LYS A 422 -40.57 38.86 -28.60
C LYS A 422 -42.00 38.41 -28.29
N GLN A 423 -42.73 39.07 -27.39
CA GLN A 423 -44.11 38.78 -27.03
C GLN A 423 -45.03 39.04 -28.21
N ALA A 424 -44.91 40.20 -28.85
CA ALA A 424 -45.71 40.57 -30.00
C ALA A 424 -45.48 39.60 -31.17
N GLN A 425 -44.25 39.17 -31.44
CA GLN A 425 -43.93 38.16 -32.43
C GLN A 425 -44.58 36.81 -32.10
N ALA A 426 -44.54 36.36 -30.85
CA ALA A 426 -45.14 35.11 -30.39
C ALA A 426 -46.67 35.10 -30.54
N ILE A 427 -47.33 36.27 -30.39
CA ILE A 427 -48.75 36.45 -30.64
C ILE A 427 -49.08 36.34 -32.13
N LEU A 428 -48.25 36.94 -33.02
CA LEU A 428 -48.40 36.82 -34.47
C LEU A 428 -48.26 35.34 -34.93
N ASP A 429 -47.33 34.60 -34.34
CA ASP A 429 -47.08 33.21 -34.68
C ASP A 429 -48.07 32.24 -34.03
N MET A 430 -49.02 32.76 -33.21
CA MET A 430 -49.95 31.93 -32.48
C MET A 430 -50.99 31.26 -33.41
N ARG A 431 -51.09 29.93 -33.29
CA ARG A 431 -52.08 29.15 -34.05
C ARG A 431 -53.48 29.36 -33.44
N MET A 432 -54.51 29.47 -34.31
CA MET A 432 -55.92 29.64 -33.91
C MET A 432 -56.44 28.59 -32.91
N VAL A 433 -55.90 27.38 -32.94
CA VAL A 433 -56.23 26.30 -31.96
C VAL A 433 -55.86 26.67 -30.51
N ARG A 434 -54.91 27.54 -30.30
CA ARG A 434 -54.50 27.98 -28.94
C ARG A 434 -55.45 28.99 -28.29
N LEU A 435 -56.46 29.38 -29.00
CA LEU A 435 -57.53 30.30 -28.50
C LEU A 435 -58.64 29.58 -27.73
N THR A 436 -58.54 28.26 -27.57
CA THR A 436 -59.58 27.49 -26.84
C THR A 436 -59.34 27.54 -25.33
N GLY A 437 -60.42 27.42 -24.50
CA GLY A 437 -60.28 27.48 -23.04
C GLY A 437 -59.37 26.44 -22.43
N LEU A 438 -59.33 25.22 -22.99
CA LEU A 438 -58.43 24.16 -22.58
C LEU A 438 -56.93 24.51 -22.81
N GLU A 439 -56.62 25.27 -23.84
CA GLU A 439 -55.23 25.70 -24.11
C GLU A 439 -54.84 26.88 -23.18
N ARG A 440 -55.78 27.71 -22.75
CA ARG A 440 -55.55 28.74 -21.73
C ARG A 440 -55.11 28.12 -20.39
N GLU A 441 -55.85 27.11 -19.93
CA GLU A 441 -55.49 26.40 -18.69
C GLU A 441 -54.08 25.79 -18.76
N LYS A 442 -53.63 25.31 -19.93
CA LYS A 442 -52.31 24.78 -20.15
C LYS A 442 -51.23 25.89 -20.09
N ILE A 443 -51.50 27.06 -20.70
CA ILE A 443 -50.58 28.21 -20.66
C ILE A 443 -50.42 28.70 -19.22
N ASP A 444 -51.51 28.82 -18.46
CA ASP A 444 -51.47 29.21 -17.07
C ASP A 444 -50.74 28.20 -16.18
N ALA A 445 -50.95 26.89 -16.41
CA ALA A 445 -50.24 25.84 -15.71
C ALA A 445 -48.71 25.86 -16.03
N GLU A 446 -48.32 25.98 -17.33
CA GLU A 446 -46.93 26.10 -17.77
C GLU A 446 -46.25 27.34 -17.17
N TYR A 447 -46.98 28.49 -17.14
CA TYR A 447 -46.44 29.71 -16.54
C TYR A 447 -46.18 29.56 -15.05
N ASN A 448 -47.10 28.98 -14.29
CA ASN A 448 -46.95 28.76 -12.85
C ASN A 448 -45.84 27.78 -12.54
N GLU A 449 -45.67 26.73 -13.33
CA GLU A 449 -44.55 25.78 -13.21
C GLU A 449 -43.19 26.45 -13.47
N LEU A 450 -43.13 27.30 -14.51
CA LEU A 450 -41.91 28.06 -14.79
C LEU A 450 -41.60 29.07 -13.69
N GLN A 451 -42.59 29.76 -13.13
CA GLN A 451 -42.40 30.68 -12.01
C GLN A 451 -41.86 29.94 -10.77
N ALA A 452 -42.38 28.78 -10.45
CA ALA A 452 -41.88 27.94 -9.36
C ALA A 452 -40.40 27.51 -9.63
N THR A 453 -40.11 27.14 -10.87
CA THR A 453 -38.76 26.78 -11.33
C THR A 453 -37.79 27.96 -11.20
N ILE A 454 -38.21 29.18 -11.63
CA ILE A 454 -37.37 30.38 -11.50
C ILE A 454 -37.07 30.67 -10.02
N GLN A 455 -38.12 30.63 -9.15
CA GLN A 455 -37.93 30.86 -7.73
C GLN A 455 -36.98 29.81 -7.08
N TYR A 456 -37.08 28.55 -7.50
CA TYR A 456 -36.14 27.49 -7.04
C TYR A 456 -34.73 27.78 -7.50
N LEU A 457 -34.50 28.08 -8.78
CA LEU A 457 -33.19 28.39 -9.34
C LEU A 457 -32.57 29.66 -8.70
N GLU A 458 -33.41 30.65 -8.35
CA GLU A 458 -32.94 31.82 -7.58
C GLU A 458 -32.40 31.44 -6.20
N LYS A 459 -33.06 30.52 -5.49
CA LYS A 459 -32.57 29.99 -4.22
C LYS A 459 -31.24 29.25 -4.39
N VAL A 460 -31.13 28.41 -5.42
CA VAL A 460 -29.89 27.69 -5.75
C VAL A 460 -28.75 28.67 -6.03
N LEU A 461 -29.00 29.73 -6.79
CA LEU A 461 -27.99 30.75 -7.10
C LEU A 461 -27.58 31.58 -5.86
N ALA A 462 -28.49 31.79 -4.90
CA ALA A 462 -28.25 32.57 -3.70
C ALA A 462 -27.54 31.78 -2.58
N SER A 463 -27.69 30.43 -2.51
CA SER A 463 -27.18 29.59 -1.44
C SER A 463 -26.09 28.64 -1.95
N GLU A 464 -24.92 28.76 -1.37
CA GLU A 464 -23.80 27.81 -1.60
C GLU A 464 -24.14 26.43 -1.05
N GLU A 465 -24.78 26.37 0.11
CA GLU A 465 -25.20 25.12 0.75
C GLU A 465 -26.10 24.29 -0.18
N LEU A 466 -27.10 24.96 -0.80
CA LEU A 466 -28.03 24.28 -1.71
C LEU A 466 -27.33 23.77 -2.98
N ARG A 467 -26.27 24.47 -3.46
CA ARG A 467 -25.44 23.98 -4.57
C ARG A 467 -24.65 22.74 -4.16
N TYR A 468 -24.09 22.68 -2.95
CA TYR A 468 -23.42 21.48 -2.44
C TYR A 468 -24.40 20.31 -2.25
N GLU A 469 -25.62 20.54 -1.79
CA GLU A 469 -26.64 19.49 -1.71
C GLU A 469 -26.96 18.89 -3.11
N ILE A 470 -27.04 19.73 -4.14
CA ILE A 470 -27.23 19.26 -5.52
C ILE A 470 -26.03 18.42 -5.98
N ILE A 471 -24.80 18.87 -5.72
CA ILE A 471 -23.58 18.12 -6.06
C ILE A 471 -23.56 16.79 -5.33
N GLU A 472 -23.92 16.77 -4.03
CA GLU A 472 -24.00 15.53 -3.23
C GLU A 472 -24.97 14.53 -3.83
N GLN A 473 -26.21 14.97 -4.18
CA GLN A 473 -27.21 14.10 -4.80
C GLN A 473 -26.74 13.57 -6.16
N GLU A 474 -26.11 14.40 -6.98
CA GLU A 474 -25.61 14.01 -8.29
C GLU A 474 -24.45 13.00 -8.19
N LEU A 475 -23.56 13.15 -7.21
CA LEU A 475 -22.47 12.21 -6.93
C LEU A 475 -23.02 10.87 -6.43
N LEU A 476 -24.03 10.87 -5.56
CA LEU A 476 -24.69 9.66 -5.07
C LEU A 476 -25.42 8.91 -6.21
N GLU A 477 -26.09 9.62 -7.13
CA GLU A 477 -26.66 9.02 -8.34
C GLU A 477 -25.59 8.31 -9.19
N ILE A 478 -24.45 8.96 -9.39
CA ILE A 478 -23.32 8.41 -10.13
C ILE A 478 -22.75 7.17 -9.43
N GLN A 479 -22.59 7.24 -8.10
CA GLN A 479 -22.13 6.11 -7.30
C GLN A 479 -23.07 4.91 -7.49
N GLN A 480 -24.38 5.08 -7.32
CA GLN A 480 -25.36 3.99 -7.49
C GLN A 480 -25.33 3.36 -8.88
N ARG A 481 -25.04 4.13 -9.92
CA ARG A 481 -25.04 3.65 -11.31
C ARG A 481 -23.75 2.98 -11.74
N PHE A 482 -22.62 3.36 -11.17
CA PHE A 482 -21.29 2.94 -11.63
C PHE A 482 -20.43 2.32 -10.54
N ASP A 483 -21.00 2.06 -9.36
CA ASP A 483 -20.27 1.39 -8.29
C ASP A 483 -19.79 0.01 -8.72
N ASN A 484 -18.57 -0.30 -8.31
CA ASN A 484 -17.99 -1.63 -8.46
C ASN A 484 -16.96 -1.85 -7.33
N PRO A 485 -16.75 -3.11 -6.93
CA PRO A 485 -15.87 -3.43 -5.81
C PRO A 485 -14.43 -3.03 -6.10
N ARG A 486 -13.69 -2.74 -5.03
CA ARG A 486 -12.25 -2.55 -5.06
C ARG A 486 -11.55 -3.79 -5.64
N ARG A 487 -10.59 -3.59 -6.53
CA ARG A 487 -9.79 -4.65 -7.15
C ARG A 487 -8.46 -4.86 -6.43
N THR A 488 -7.82 -3.77 -6.03
CA THR A 488 -6.50 -3.80 -5.36
C THR A 488 -6.68 -4.02 -3.86
N GLU A 489 -6.00 -5.01 -3.31
CA GLU A 489 -5.95 -5.29 -1.88
C GLU A 489 -4.83 -4.48 -1.21
N LEU A 490 -5.13 -3.88 -0.06
CA LEU A 490 -4.18 -3.12 0.73
C LEU A 490 -3.72 -3.96 1.92
N LEU A 491 -2.49 -4.44 1.89
CA LEU A 491 -1.92 -5.24 2.97
C LEU A 491 -1.25 -4.33 4.00
N VAL A 492 -1.71 -4.45 5.23
CA VAL A 492 -1.15 -3.77 6.39
C VAL A 492 -0.20 -4.75 7.08
N GLY A 493 1.12 -4.55 7.00
CA GLY A 493 2.06 -5.27 7.84
C GLY A 493 3.24 -6.00 7.20
N GLU A 494 3.34 -6.17 5.87
CA GLU A 494 4.46 -6.92 5.26
C GLU A 494 5.62 -6.08 4.69
N ALA A 495 5.47 -4.77 4.60
CA ALA A 495 6.55 -3.86 4.21
C ALA A 495 6.41 -2.55 4.98
N LEU A 496 6.52 -2.63 6.31
CA LEU A 496 6.54 -1.44 7.15
C LEU A 496 7.83 -0.67 6.86
N SER A 497 7.70 0.57 6.44
CA SER A 497 8.83 1.50 6.37
C SER A 497 9.05 2.11 7.76
N LEU A 498 10.22 2.68 7.98
CA LEU A 498 10.55 3.42 9.22
C LEU A 498 9.51 4.49 9.62
N GLU A 499 8.68 4.94 8.66
CA GLU A 499 7.66 5.97 8.84
C GLU A 499 6.32 5.41 9.39
N ASP A 500 6.11 4.09 9.35
CA ASP A 500 4.96 3.41 9.96
C ASP A 500 5.20 3.10 11.45
N GLU A 501 6.40 3.31 11.94
CA GLU A 501 6.84 3.02 13.32
C GLU A 501 6.02 3.79 14.36
N ASP A 502 5.65 5.04 14.06
CA ASP A 502 4.82 5.88 14.94
C ASP A 502 3.36 5.37 15.11
N LEU A 503 2.93 4.46 14.24
CA LEU A 503 1.58 3.87 14.24
C LEU A 503 1.53 2.48 14.88
N ILE A 504 2.70 1.92 15.26
CA ILE A 504 2.82 0.59 15.87
C ILE A 504 2.88 0.76 17.38
N GLU A 505 2.04 0.02 18.06
CA GLU A 505 2.03 -0.02 19.51
C GLU A 505 3.35 -0.60 20.04
N GLN A 506 3.97 0.08 21.01
CA GLN A 506 5.21 -0.37 21.61
C GLN A 506 4.89 -1.47 22.62
N GLU A 507 5.28 -2.70 22.30
CA GLU A 507 5.05 -3.89 23.12
C GLU A 507 6.35 -4.63 23.37
N ASP A 508 6.42 -5.27 24.55
CA ASP A 508 7.51 -6.20 24.86
C ASP A 508 7.20 -7.58 24.28
N VAL A 509 8.11 -8.05 23.45
CA VAL A 509 7.94 -9.29 22.69
C VAL A 509 9.13 -10.23 22.86
N VAL A 510 8.87 -11.52 22.71
CA VAL A 510 9.89 -12.56 22.68
C VAL A 510 10.09 -13.05 21.25
N ILE A 511 11.27 -12.90 20.74
CA ILE A 511 11.66 -13.38 19.41
C ILE A 511 12.40 -14.69 19.57
N THR A 512 11.99 -15.70 18.80
CA THR A 512 12.61 -17.02 18.78
C THR A 512 13.17 -17.34 17.41
N LEU A 513 14.38 -17.88 17.36
CA LEU A 513 15.04 -18.34 16.14
C LEU A 513 15.48 -19.80 16.31
N THR A 514 15.11 -20.65 15.34
CA THR A 514 15.54 -22.06 15.33
C THR A 514 16.89 -22.26 14.64
N LYS A 515 17.53 -23.40 14.87
CA LYS A 515 18.77 -23.81 14.22
C LYS A 515 18.66 -23.83 12.69
N ASN A 516 17.49 -24.17 12.15
CA ASN A 516 17.22 -24.20 10.72
C ASN A 516 16.80 -22.84 10.18
N GLY A 517 16.82 -21.78 11.02
CA GLY A 517 16.60 -20.41 10.59
C GLY A 517 15.13 -19.99 10.52
N TYR A 518 14.20 -20.60 11.26
CA TYR A 518 12.83 -20.12 11.40
C TYR A 518 12.74 -19.10 12.54
N ILE A 519 12.17 -17.94 12.25
CA ILE A 519 12.00 -16.83 13.19
C ILE A 519 10.55 -16.50 13.39
N LYS A 520 10.17 -16.13 14.61
CA LYS A 520 8.84 -15.62 14.94
C LYS A 520 8.88 -14.69 16.14
N ARG A 521 7.87 -13.85 16.26
CA ARG A 521 7.58 -12.99 17.40
C ARG A 521 6.40 -13.54 18.18
N LEU A 522 6.47 -13.41 19.49
CA LEU A 522 5.45 -13.82 20.46
C LEU A 522 5.28 -12.70 21.48
N ALA A 523 4.06 -12.43 21.94
CA ALA A 523 3.85 -11.56 23.08
C ALA A 523 4.47 -12.20 24.35
N ASN A 524 5.07 -11.38 25.22
CA ASN A 524 5.74 -11.87 26.43
C ASN A 524 4.79 -12.66 27.35
N THR A 525 3.49 -12.33 27.34
CA THR A 525 2.41 -12.95 28.11
C THR A 525 2.09 -14.41 27.76
N GLU A 526 2.55 -14.91 26.61
CA GLU A 526 2.30 -16.29 26.14
C GLU A 526 3.00 -17.38 27.00
N PHE A 527 4.00 -17.01 27.84
CA PHE A 527 4.77 -17.94 28.68
C PHE A 527 4.51 -17.71 30.16
N LYS A 528 3.57 -18.46 30.76
CA LYS A 528 3.28 -18.40 32.20
C LYS A 528 4.40 -19.00 33.05
N ALA A 529 4.77 -18.34 34.15
CA ALA A 529 5.80 -18.82 35.08
C ALA A 529 5.43 -20.16 35.75
N GLN A 530 6.40 -21.07 35.87
CA GLN A 530 6.27 -22.37 36.51
C GLN A 530 7.32 -22.53 37.61
N ARG A 531 7.09 -23.46 38.56
CA ARG A 531 8.12 -23.77 39.58
C ARG A 531 9.24 -24.59 38.97
N ARG A 532 10.49 -24.45 39.46
CA ARG A 532 11.65 -25.25 39.04
C ARG A 532 11.36 -26.75 39.11
N GLY A 533 11.91 -27.52 38.17
CA GLY A 533 11.71 -28.95 38.06
C GLY A 533 10.38 -29.39 37.43
N GLY A 534 9.60 -28.46 36.85
CA GLY A 534 8.43 -28.72 36.02
C GLY A 534 8.77 -29.46 34.73
N ARG A 535 7.74 -29.93 33.98
CA ARG A 535 7.93 -30.60 32.68
C ARG A 535 8.03 -29.62 31.50
N GLY A 536 7.68 -28.35 31.73
CA GLY A 536 7.63 -27.31 30.68
C GLY A 536 6.41 -27.44 29.76
N VAL A 537 6.28 -26.49 28.82
CA VAL A 537 5.23 -26.47 27.78
C VAL A 537 5.88 -26.51 26.40
N GLN A 538 5.14 -27.05 25.42
CA GLN A 538 5.65 -27.06 24.05
C GLN A 538 5.61 -25.65 23.47
N GLY A 539 6.77 -25.07 23.21
CA GLY A 539 6.93 -23.70 22.72
C GLY A 539 6.91 -23.58 21.22
N MET A 540 7.10 -24.67 20.49
CA MET A 540 7.14 -24.68 19.04
C MET A 540 6.93 -26.09 18.49
N SER A 541 6.25 -26.22 17.34
CA SER A 541 6.21 -27.45 16.57
C SER A 541 7.45 -27.48 15.65
N VAL A 542 8.41 -28.33 15.97
CA VAL A 542 9.66 -28.51 15.24
C VAL A 542 9.71 -29.86 14.56
N HIS A 543 10.41 -29.97 13.42
CA HIS A 543 10.75 -31.27 12.82
C HIS A 543 11.79 -31.98 13.69
N ASP A 544 11.98 -33.27 13.51
CA ASP A 544 12.82 -34.13 14.35
C ASP A 544 14.27 -33.64 14.51
N ASP A 545 14.78 -32.80 13.57
CA ASP A 545 16.16 -32.27 13.55
C ASP A 545 16.26 -30.75 13.81
N ASP A 546 15.17 -30.03 14.12
CA ASP A 546 15.18 -28.58 14.38
C ASP A 546 14.91 -28.28 15.86
N TYR A 547 15.46 -27.20 16.39
CA TYR A 547 15.23 -26.72 17.75
C TYR A 547 15.50 -25.21 17.85
N VAL A 548 14.92 -24.56 18.85
CA VAL A 548 15.17 -23.12 19.08
C VAL A 548 16.58 -22.92 19.61
N GLU A 549 17.37 -22.17 18.87
CA GLU A 549 18.78 -21.89 19.17
C GLU A 549 18.96 -20.53 19.85
N ASN A 550 18.21 -19.51 19.44
CA ASN A 550 18.24 -18.16 20.00
C ASN A 550 16.85 -17.70 20.42
N MET A 551 16.82 -17.02 21.56
CA MET A 551 15.63 -16.35 22.09
C MET A 551 16.07 -15.01 22.68
N ILE A 552 15.33 -13.95 22.37
CA ILE A 552 15.59 -12.60 22.88
C ILE A 552 14.28 -11.89 23.21
N SER A 553 14.25 -11.19 24.34
CA SER A 553 13.20 -10.23 24.70
C SER A 553 13.63 -8.85 24.22
N CYS A 554 12.71 -8.12 23.61
CA CYS A 554 12.96 -6.78 23.06
C CYS A 554 11.64 -6.04 22.89
N SER A 555 11.71 -4.72 22.67
CA SER A 555 10.57 -3.95 22.21
C SER A 555 10.32 -4.15 20.71
N THR A 556 9.06 -3.99 20.28
CA THR A 556 8.69 -3.96 18.85
C THR A 556 9.46 -2.90 18.07
N HIS A 557 9.84 -1.78 18.69
CA HIS A 557 10.56 -0.66 18.07
C HIS A 557 12.10 -0.82 18.05
N ASP A 558 12.63 -1.80 18.76
CA ASP A 558 14.08 -2.00 18.82
C ASP A 558 14.68 -2.40 17.47
N SER A 559 15.87 -1.91 17.19
CA SER A 559 16.66 -2.34 16.05
C SER A 559 17.37 -3.66 16.39
N LEU A 560 17.06 -4.71 15.66
CA LEU A 560 17.66 -6.03 15.82
C LEU A 560 18.84 -6.22 14.89
N LEU A 561 19.99 -6.51 15.45
CA LEU A 561 21.22 -6.83 14.73
C LEU A 561 21.43 -8.33 14.68
N PHE A 562 21.43 -8.91 13.49
CA PHE A 562 21.59 -10.34 13.25
C PHE A 562 23.02 -10.63 12.80
N PHE A 563 23.79 -11.33 13.64
CA PHE A 563 25.18 -11.68 13.35
C PHE A 563 25.26 -13.11 12.83
N THR A 564 25.93 -13.31 11.71
CA THR A 564 26.11 -14.63 11.10
C THR A 564 27.39 -15.31 11.55
N ASN A 565 27.44 -16.63 11.43
CA ASN A 565 28.66 -17.45 11.68
C ASN A 565 29.85 -17.00 10.82
N THR A 566 29.58 -16.40 9.64
CA THR A 566 30.61 -15.86 8.73
C THR A 566 31.13 -14.48 9.14
N GLY A 567 30.59 -13.88 10.20
CA GLY A 567 30.98 -12.57 10.72
C GLY A 567 30.39 -11.37 9.97
N LYS A 568 29.28 -11.55 9.25
CA LYS A 568 28.46 -10.46 8.74
C LYS A 568 27.36 -10.09 9.75
N VAL A 569 26.80 -8.89 9.59
CA VAL A 569 25.65 -8.40 10.34
C VAL A 569 24.58 -7.86 9.39
N TYR A 570 23.32 -8.15 9.70
CA TYR A 570 22.11 -7.65 9.06
C TYR A 570 21.26 -6.92 10.10
N GLN A 571 20.32 -6.09 9.66
CA GLN A 571 19.46 -5.32 10.54
C GLN A 571 17.99 -5.47 10.10
N ALA A 572 17.10 -5.60 11.08
CA ALA A 572 15.65 -5.48 10.94
C ALA A 572 15.07 -4.86 12.22
N LYS A 573 13.86 -4.31 12.15
CA LYS A 573 13.13 -3.83 13.34
C LYS A 573 12.34 -4.98 13.99
N GLY A 574 12.07 -4.88 15.30
CA GLY A 574 11.32 -5.90 16.03
C GLY A 574 9.92 -6.16 15.45
N TYR A 575 9.23 -5.11 15.01
CA TYR A 575 7.91 -5.19 14.39
C TYR A 575 7.91 -5.80 12.98
N GLU A 576 9.04 -5.84 12.26
CA GLU A 576 9.15 -6.50 10.95
C GLU A 576 9.09 -8.03 11.07
N ILE A 577 9.31 -8.56 12.28
CA ILE A 577 9.21 -10.00 12.53
C ILE A 577 7.73 -10.35 12.73
N PRO A 578 7.17 -11.26 11.91
CA PRO A 578 5.75 -11.60 11.99
C PRO A 578 5.39 -12.27 13.31
N GLU A 579 4.21 -11.94 13.83
CA GLU A 579 3.63 -12.59 14.99
C GLU A 579 3.00 -13.92 14.60
N TYR A 580 3.30 -14.96 15.38
CA TYR A 580 2.74 -16.30 15.19
C TYR A 580 2.30 -16.87 16.54
N SER A 581 1.38 -17.82 16.51
CA SER A 581 1.00 -18.56 17.70
C SER A 581 2.19 -19.35 18.29
N ARG A 582 2.11 -19.68 19.58
CA ARG A 582 3.17 -20.39 20.32
C ARG A 582 3.64 -21.67 19.63
N THR A 583 2.73 -22.46 19.05
CA THR A 583 3.05 -23.75 18.41
C THR A 583 3.43 -23.64 16.94
N ALA A 584 3.23 -22.49 16.29
CA ALA A 584 3.56 -22.30 14.88
C ALA A 584 5.07 -22.34 14.63
N LYS A 585 5.46 -22.73 13.42
CA LYS A 585 6.85 -22.88 12.99
C LYS A 585 7.57 -21.54 12.77
N GLY A 586 6.86 -20.47 12.44
CA GLY A 586 7.41 -19.17 12.10
C GLY A 586 7.84 -19.04 10.64
N LEU A 587 8.48 -17.90 10.31
CA LEU A 587 8.95 -17.53 8.97
C LEU A 587 10.43 -17.89 8.80
N PRO A 588 10.89 -18.44 7.66
CA PRO A 588 12.33 -18.57 7.39
C PRO A 588 13.01 -17.20 7.40
N VAL A 589 14.09 -17.05 8.15
CA VAL A 589 14.82 -15.78 8.29
C VAL A 589 15.40 -15.27 6.97
N ILE A 590 15.64 -16.16 6.02
CA ILE A 590 16.05 -15.81 4.65
C ILE A 590 14.99 -15.01 3.90
N ASN A 591 13.72 -15.10 4.30
CA ASN A 591 12.62 -14.31 3.75
C ASN A 591 12.57 -12.89 4.34
N LEU A 592 13.14 -12.70 5.51
CA LEU A 592 13.25 -11.41 6.18
C LEU A 592 14.55 -10.68 5.82
N LEU A 593 15.67 -11.41 5.79
CA LEU A 593 17.01 -10.88 5.61
C LEU A 593 17.65 -11.47 4.34
N ASN A 594 18.39 -10.65 3.58
CA ASN A 594 19.12 -11.09 2.39
C ASN A 594 20.39 -11.89 2.76
N ILE A 595 20.22 -13.06 3.38
CA ILE A 595 21.28 -13.94 3.87
C ILE A 595 21.64 -14.95 2.78
N ASP A 596 22.95 -15.24 2.60
CA ASP A 596 23.40 -16.31 1.73
C ASP A 596 23.03 -17.68 2.32
N SER A 597 22.74 -18.67 1.48
CA SER A 597 22.31 -20.02 1.91
C SER A 597 23.30 -20.76 2.81
N ALA A 598 24.57 -20.38 2.78
CA ALA A 598 25.63 -20.93 3.62
C ALA A 598 25.77 -20.22 4.98
N GLU A 599 25.10 -19.09 5.18
CA GLU A 599 25.17 -18.31 6.41
C GLU A 599 24.09 -18.74 7.40
N LYS A 600 24.49 -18.83 8.69
CA LYS A 600 23.60 -19.10 9.82
C LYS A 600 23.69 -17.95 10.81
N ILE A 601 22.55 -17.56 11.40
CA ILE A 601 22.52 -16.55 12.44
C ILE A 601 22.98 -17.17 13.75
N GLN A 602 24.01 -16.58 14.36
CA GLN A 602 24.63 -17.04 15.61
C GLN A 602 24.25 -16.15 16.80
N ALA A 603 23.97 -14.90 16.57
CA ALA A 603 23.56 -13.97 17.63
C ALA A 603 22.58 -12.93 17.12
N ILE A 604 21.60 -12.61 17.95
CA ILE A 604 20.66 -11.52 17.74
C ILE A 604 20.87 -10.54 18.90
N ILE A 605 20.97 -9.25 18.60
CA ILE A 605 21.13 -8.18 19.60
C ILE A 605 20.03 -7.15 19.35
N SER A 606 19.31 -6.79 20.41
CA SER A 606 18.43 -5.65 20.42
C SER A 606 19.22 -4.39 20.79
N VAL A 607 19.00 -3.33 20.00
CA VAL A 607 19.55 -1.99 20.23
C VAL A 607 18.36 -1.03 20.32
N PRO A 608 18.07 -0.48 21.52
CA PRO A 608 17.01 0.50 21.70
C PRO A 608 17.26 1.76 20.84
N GLU A 609 16.19 2.36 20.32
CA GLU A 609 16.26 3.50 19.43
C GLU A 609 16.77 4.78 20.11
N SER A 610 16.47 4.94 21.40
CA SER A 610 16.78 6.14 22.21
C SER A 610 18.20 6.24 22.72
N ASP A 611 19.13 5.34 22.32
CA ASP A 611 20.45 5.23 22.92
C ASP A 611 21.50 6.11 22.23
N GLU A 612 21.73 7.31 22.78
CA GLU A 612 22.78 8.24 22.36
C GLU A 612 24.16 8.00 23.07
N THR A 613 24.23 7.01 23.97
CA THR A 613 25.45 6.76 24.73
C THR A 613 26.53 6.07 23.91
N GLU A 614 27.84 6.37 24.18
CA GLU A 614 28.94 5.71 23.50
C GLU A 614 29.05 4.26 24.00
N ARG A 615 28.49 3.31 23.21
CA ARG A 615 28.52 1.87 23.48
C ARG A 615 29.39 1.12 22.50
N TYR A 616 29.75 -0.09 22.90
CA TYR A 616 30.59 -0.98 22.09
C TYR A 616 29.88 -2.33 21.89
N LEU A 617 30.17 -2.98 20.77
CA LEU A 617 29.87 -4.38 20.53
C LEU A 617 31.10 -5.19 20.86
N PHE A 618 30.94 -6.14 21.76
CA PHE A 618 32.01 -7.07 22.16
C PHE A 618 31.73 -8.46 21.57
N PHE A 619 32.62 -8.94 20.74
CA PHE A 619 32.52 -10.17 19.97
C PHE A 619 33.39 -11.28 20.61
N THR A 620 32.87 -12.50 20.53
CA THR A 620 33.64 -13.70 20.95
C THR A 620 33.41 -14.82 19.94
N THR A 621 34.51 -15.49 19.56
CA THR A 621 34.53 -16.62 18.64
C THR A 621 34.67 -17.96 19.36
N LEU A 622 34.33 -19.06 18.68
CA LEU A 622 34.43 -20.44 19.19
C LEU A 622 35.84 -20.77 19.70
N ARG A 623 36.88 -20.28 19.01
CA ARG A 623 38.31 -20.48 19.37
C ARG A 623 38.83 -19.47 20.41
N GLY A 624 37.91 -18.65 20.98
CA GLY A 624 38.25 -17.74 22.08
C GLY A 624 38.97 -16.47 21.63
N THR A 625 38.83 -16.06 20.38
CA THR A 625 39.20 -14.73 19.91
C THR A 625 38.13 -13.74 20.35
N VAL A 626 38.54 -12.56 20.81
CA VAL A 626 37.64 -11.48 21.24
C VAL A 626 37.95 -10.18 20.50
N LYS A 627 36.92 -9.34 20.32
CA LYS A 627 37.03 -8.07 19.61
C LYS A 627 36.07 -7.07 20.18
N ARG A 628 36.43 -5.79 20.23
CA ARG A 628 35.56 -4.68 20.63
C ARG A 628 35.47 -3.66 19.50
N VAL A 629 34.24 -3.26 19.14
CA VAL A 629 33.94 -2.28 18.06
C VAL A 629 32.92 -1.28 18.59
N ARG A 630 33.03 -0.01 18.20
CA ARG A 630 32.04 1.00 18.56
C ARG A 630 30.70 0.69 17.90
N LEU A 631 29.58 0.80 18.63
CA LEU A 631 28.25 0.57 18.12
C LEU A 631 27.91 1.55 16.97
N SER A 632 28.41 2.78 17.03
CA SER A 632 28.24 3.80 15.98
C SER A 632 28.74 3.39 14.59
N GLU A 633 29.67 2.42 14.50
CA GLU A 633 30.13 1.89 13.21
C GLU A 633 29.09 1.02 12.50
N PHE A 634 27.97 0.69 13.16
CA PHE A 634 26.87 -0.16 12.66
C PHE A 634 25.56 0.59 12.42
N LYS A 635 25.54 1.94 12.44
CA LYS A 635 24.35 2.76 12.19
C LYS A 635 23.75 2.59 10.79
N ASN A 636 24.57 2.29 9.78
CA ASN A 636 24.16 2.17 8.39
C ASN A 636 24.51 0.78 7.85
N ILE A 637 23.63 -0.17 8.05
CA ILE A 637 23.76 -1.53 7.53
C ILE A 637 22.94 -1.63 6.23
N ARG A 638 23.60 -2.02 5.15
CA ARG A 638 22.93 -2.21 3.86
C ARG A 638 22.13 -3.52 3.87
N THR A 639 21.13 -3.63 3.01
CA THR A 639 20.30 -4.84 2.89
C THR A 639 21.07 -6.11 2.55
N ASN A 640 22.23 -6.01 1.91
CA ASN A 640 23.13 -7.14 1.62
C ASN A 640 24.11 -7.46 2.76
N GLY A 641 23.89 -6.88 3.94
CA GLY A 641 24.71 -7.08 5.13
C GLY A 641 26.02 -6.30 5.13
N LEU A 642 26.66 -6.27 6.28
CA LEU A 642 27.92 -5.58 6.54
C LEU A 642 28.90 -6.51 7.28
N ARG A 643 30.17 -6.52 6.91
CA ARG A 643 31.19 -7.31 7.63
C ARG A 643 31.44 -6.71 9.01
N ALA A 644 31.21 -7.50 10.08
CA ALA A 644 31.36 -7.10 11.46
C ALA A 644 32.70 -7.57 12.06
N ILE A 645 33.21 -8.74 11.67
CA ILE A 645 34.47 -9.32 12.08
C ILE A 645 35.08 -10.13 10.93
N GLN A 646 36.42 -10.15 10.83
CA GLN A 646 37.13 -11.07 9.95
C GLN A 646 37.55 -12.30 10.75
N LEU A 647 36.89 -13.41 10.50
CA LEU A 647 37.19 -14.68 11.13
C LEU A 647 38.50 -15.28 10.59
N ARG A 648 39.20 -16.11 11.41
CA ARG A 648 40.33 -16.96 11.01
C ARG A 648 39.77 -18.24 10.40
N GLU A 649 40.67 -19.03 9.75
CA GLU A 649 40.32 -20.37 9.28
C GLU A 649 39.83 -21.24 10.44
N ASP A 650 38.78 -22.00 10.24
CA ASP A 650 38.13 -22.89 11.22
C ASP A 650 37.64 -22.22 12.52
N ASP A 651 37.32 -20.90 12.48
CA ASP A 651 36.71 -20.20 13.63
C ASP A 651 35.35 -19.64 13.27
N GLU A 652 34.41 -19.63 14.21
CA GLU A 652 33.07 -19.15 14.06
C GLU A 652 32.73 -18.11 15.12
N LEU A 653 31.91 -17.13 14.77
CA LEU A 653 31.34 -16.18 15.73
C LEU A 653 30.25 -16.90 16.55
N ILE A 654 30.36 -16.83 17.88
CA ILE A 654 29.37 -17.49 18.76
C ILE A 654 28.51 -16.52 19.58
N ARG A 655 29.06 -15.34 19.93
CA ARG A 655 28.36 -14.40 20.78
C ARG A 655 28.81 -12.96 20.53
N VAL A 656 27.84 -12.07 20.62
CA VAL A 656 28.03 -10.61 20.64
C VAL A 656 27.22 -10.03 21.78
N VAL A 657 27.74 -9.05 22.51
CA VAL A 657 27.05 -8.30 23.56
C VAL A 657 27.33 -6.82 23.43
N VAL A 658 26.39 -5.98 23.89
CA VAL A 658 26.59 -4.53 23.98
C VAL A 658 27.27 -4.19 25.29
N THR A 659 28.33 -3.39 25.28
CA THR A 659 29.10 -2.99 26.47
C THR A 659 29.21 -1.48 26.58
N SER A 660 29.41 -1.00 27.81
CA SER A 660 29.53 0.45 28.11
C SER A 660 30.93 1.02 27.83
N GLY A 661 31.94 0.18 27.61
CA GLY A 661 33.36 0.60 27.51
C GLY A 661 34.16 0.38 28.81
N ASN A 662 33.47 0.10 29.92
CA ASN A 662 34.09 -0.07 31.26
C ASN A 662 33.61 -1.34 31.96
N ASP A 663 33.21 -2.36 31.24
CA ASP A 663 32.59 -3.56 31.77
C ASP A 663 33.58 -4.68 32.02
N GLY A 664 33.32 -5.54 33.02
CA GLY A 664 33.91 -6.83 33.14
C GLY A 664 33.35 -7.81 32.13
N ILE A 665 34.15 -8.62 31.51
CA ILE A 665 33.76 -9.67 30.56
C ILE A 665 34.07 -11.03 31.16
N ILE A 666 33.10 -11.95 31.07
CA ILE A 666 33.27 -13.35 31.45
C ILE A 666 33.07 -14.26 30.25
N LEU A 667 33.99 -15.18 30.00
CA LEU A 667 33.93 -16.23 28.97
C LEU A 667 33.80 -17.59 29.63
N GLY A 668 32.81 -18.40 29.21
CA GLY A 668 32.65 -19.79 29.66
C GLY A 668 33.12 -20.79 28.62
N THR A 669 33.74 -21.91 29.04
CA THR A 669 34.19 -22.97 28.13
C THR A 669 33.42 -24.25 28.36
N TYR A 670 33.34 -25.10 27.34
CA TYR A 670 32.62 -26.39 27.33
C TYR A 670 33.01 -27.32 28.48
N HIS A 671 34.31 -27.35 28.85
CA HIS A 671 34.82 -28.13 29.98
C HIS A 671 34.64 -27.45 31.34
N GLY A 672 33.76 -26.47 31.46
CA GLY A 672 33.34 -25.86 32.72
C GLY A 672 34.33 -24.91 33.36
N ASN A 673 35.18 -24.25 32.57
CA ASN A 673 36.08 -23.19 33.06
C ASN A 673 35.51 -21.82 32.63
N ALA A 674 35.88 -20.77 33.36
CA ALA A 674 35.56 -19.39 33.00
C ALA A 674 36.79 -18.49 33.12
N VAL A 675 36.92 -17.54 32.19
CA VAL A 675 37.92 -16.46 32.21
C VAL A 675 37.20 -15.13 32.34
N SER A 676 37.64 -14.31 33.28
CA SER A 676 37.11 -12.97 33.49
C SER A 676 38.20 -11.91 33.37
N PHE A 677 37.95 -10.85 32.63
CA PHE A 677 38.86 -9.73 32.46
C PHE A 677 38.05 -8.44 32.14
N HIS A 678 38.67 -7.29 32.32
CA HIS A 678 38.09 -6.01 32.04
C HIS A 678 38.16 -5.72 30.51
N GLU A 679 37.09 -5.18 29.91
CA GLU A 679 37.05 -4.96 28.45
C GLU A 679 38.08 -3.96 27.93
N ASP A 680 38.65 -3.07 28.82
CA ASP A 680 39.74 -2.15 28.48
C ASP A 680 41.00 -2.87 27.97
N LYS A 681 41.18 -4.13 28.37
CA LYS A 681 42.29 -5.00 27.89
C LYS A 681 42.14 -5.38 26.42
N VAL A 682 40.99 -5.08 25.81
CA VAL A 682 40.69 -5.23 24.39
C VAL A 682 40.49 -3.85 23.78
N ARG A 683 41.48 -3.32 23.08
CA ARG A 683 41.35 -2.03 22.40
C ARG A 683 40.18 -2.02 21.41
N ALA A 684 39.51 -0.90 21.25
CA ALA A 684 38.52 -0.74 20.17
C ALA A 684 39.21 -0.88 18.79
N MET A 685 38.60 -1.62 17.89
CA MET A 685 39.13 -1.98 16.56
C MET A 685 38.06 -1.77 15.51
N GLY A 686 38.47 -1.45 14.28
CA GLY A 686 37.55 -1.33 13.17
C GLY A 686 36.89 -2.66 12.77
N ARG A 687 35.78 -2.61 12.04
CA ARG A 687 34.94 -3.77 11.68
C ARG A 687 35.69 -4.92 11.02
N THR A 688 36.68 -4.66 10.17
CA THR A 688 37.43 -5.67 9.40
C THR A 688 38.58 -6.34 10.17
N ALA A 689 38.83 -5.98 11.43
CA ALA A 689 39.87 -6.61 12.24
C ALA A 689 39.43 -8.01 12.70
N SER A 690 40.44 -8.93 12.88
CA SER A 690 40.17 -10.31 13.33
C SER A 690 40.11 -10.48 14.86
N GLY A 691 40.45 -9.44 15.65
CA GLY A 691 40.44 -9.50 17.11
C GLY A 691 41.72 -10.01 17.73
N VAL A 692 41.70 -10.27 19.05
CA VAL A 692 42.82 -10.69 19.89
C VAL A 692 42.41 -11.89 20.74
N ARG A 693 43.40 -12.65 21.28
CA ARG A 693 43.14 -13.82 22.13
C ARG A 693 42.48 -13.41 23.43
N GLY A 694 41.29 -13.94 23.74
CA GLY A 694 40.51 -13.74 24.97
C GLY A 694 40.79 -14.81 26.01
N VAL A 695 40.89 -16.09 25.61
CA VAL A 695 41.12 -17.25 26.44
C VAL A 695 42.15 -18.21 25.79
N SER A 696 42.92 -18.94 26.59
CA SER A 696 43.75 -20.05 26.15
C SER A 696 42.99 -21.36 26.39
N LEU A 697 42.46 -21.93 25.34
CA LEU A 697 41.70 -23.18 25.38
C LEU A 697 42.62 -24.39 25.53
N ARG A 698 42.14 -25.46 26.18
CA ARG A 698 42.81 -26.78 26.20
C ARG A 698 42.41 -27.54 24.92
N GLU A 699 43.09 -28.63 24.67
CA GLU A 699 42.74 -29.51 23.54
C GLU A 699 41.32 -30.05 23.70
N GLY A 700 40.50 -29.96 22.66
CA GLY A 700 39.11 -30.37 22.68
C GLY A 700 38.14 -29.40 23.39
N ASP A 701 38.63 -28.27 23.95
CA ASP A 701 37.78 -27.26 24.61
C ASP A 701 37.46 -26.10 23.65
N TYR A 702 36.32 -25.49 23.83
CA TYR A 702 35.84 -24.31 23.07
C TYR A 702 34.98 -23.39 23.94
N VAL A 703 34.81 -22.16 23.51
CA VAL A 703 33.94 -21.17 24.18
C VAL A 703 32.50 -21.43 23.88
N ILE A 704 31.64 -21.46 24.90
CA ILE A 704 30.19 -21.74 24.80
C ILE A 704 29.35 -20.51 25.10
N GLY A 705 29.89 -19.48 25.69
CA GLY A 705 29.16 -18.30 26.06
C GLY A 705 30.04 -17.18 26.56
N MET A 706 29.50 -15.99 26.49
CA MET A 706 30.12 -14.75 26.97
C MET A 706 29.02 -13.85 27.52
N ASP A 707 29.33 -13.14 28.63
CA ASP A 707 28.45 -12.12 29.17
C ASP A 707 29.21 -11.01 29.91
N ILE A 708 28.50 -9.96 30.31
CA ILE A 708 29.01 -8.83 31.09
C ILE A 708 28.99 -9.24 32.56
N LEU A 709 30.11 -9.04 33.25
CA LEU A 709 30.26 -9.33 34.66
C LEU A 709 30.29 -8.04 35.50
N THR A 710 29.19 -7.73 36.16
CA THR A 710 29.04 -6.59 37.08
C THR A 710 28.93 -7.09 38.54
N PRO A 711 29.26 -6.28 39.55
CA PRO A 711 29.26 -6.72 40.95
C PRO A 711 27.85 -7.08 41.50
N ASP A 712 26.81 -6.51 40.94
CA ASP A 712 25.40 -6.68 41.31
C ASP A 712 24.75 -7.89 40.65
N ARG A 713 25.41 -8.53 39.69
CA ARG A 713 24.88 -9.71 38.98
C ARG A 713 25.57 -11.01 39.47
N GLU A 714 24.89 -12.11 39.25
CA GLU A 714 25.39 -13.46 39.56
C GLU A 714 25.64 -14.23 38.25
N VAL A 715 26.66 -15.09 38.26
CA VAL A 715 26.94 -15.93 37.11
C VAL A 715 26.09 -17.20 37.16
N LEU A 716 25.15 -17.29 36.25
CA LEU A 716 24.32 -18.47 36.02
C LEU A 716 25.01 -19.39 35.01
N VAL A 717 25.13 -20.67 35.35
CA VAL A 717 25.67 -21.71 34.49
C VAL A 717 24.68 -22.85 34.37
N VAL A 718 24.48 -23.35 33.14
CA VAL A 718 23.56 -24.46 32.85
C VAL A 718 24.32 -25.52 32.04
N SER A 719 24.14 -26.78 32.45
CA SER A 719 24.74 -27.94 31.79
C SER A 719 23.76 -28.69 30.91
N GLU A 720 24.25 -29.47 30.00
CA GLU A 720 23.52 -30.23 28.98
C GLU A 720 22.37 -31.07 29.58
N LYS A 721 22.57 -31.67 30.76
CA LYS A 721 21.57 -32.51 31.43
C LYS A 721 20.67 -31.77 32.40
N GLY A 722 20.48 -30.43 32.20
CA GLY A 722 19.55 -29.59 32.93
C GLY A 722 19.93 -29.30 34.37
N TYR A 723 21.19 -29.36 34.73
CA TYR A 723 21.70 -28.91 36.02
C TYR A 723 22.28 -27.50 35.88
N GLY A 724 22.05 -26.66 36.87
CA GLY A 724 22.59 -25.31 36.86
C GLY A 724 22.72 -24.74 38.27
N LYS A 725 23.34 -23.58 38.37
CA LYS A 725 23.54 -22.85 39.60
C LYS A 725 23.83 -21.39 39.36
N ARG A 726 23.59 -20.55 40.36
CA ARG A 726 24.06 -19.16 40.39
C ARG A 726 25.33 -19.11 41.24
N THR A 727 26.26 -18.24 40.91
CA THR A 727 27.51 -18.00 41.68
C THR A 727 27.78 -16.51 41.71
N ALA A 728 28.06 -15.93 42.87
CA ALA A 728 28.32 -14.50 43.04
C ALA A 728 29.49 -14.03 42.10
N ALA A 729 29.29 -12.86 41.48
CA ALA A 729 30.34 -12.26 40.60
C ALA A 729 31.66 -12.06 41.30
N SER A 730 31.66 -11.81 42.62
CA SER A 730 32.86 -11.64 43.45
C SER A 730 33.79 -12.87 43.48
N GLU A 731 33.30 -14.06 43.16
CA GLU A 731 34.12 -15.26 43.04
C GLU A 731 34.97 -15.29 41.74
N TYR A 732 34.68 -14.39 40.79
CA TYR A 732 35.37 -14.30 39.51
C TYR A 732 36.23 -13.04 39.41
N ALA A 733 37.45 -13.11 39.99
CA ALA A 733 38.36 -11.97 39.95
C ALA A 733 38.76 -11.60 38.51
N LEU A 734 38.62 -10.32 38.16
CA LEU A 734 39.06 -9.80 36.85
C LEU A 734 40.55 -9.89 36.70
N LYS A 735 41.04 -10.67 35.75
CA LYS A 735 42.47 -10.92 35.46
C LYS A 735 42.84 -10.44 34.05
N GLY A 736 44.05 -10.67 33.64
CA GLY A 736 44.47 -10.42 32.27
C GLY A 736 43.79 -11.39 31.28
N ARG A 737 43.48 -10.90 30.04
CA ARG A 737 42.95 -11.74 28.96
C ARG A 737 43.95 -12.82 28.52
N GLY A 738 43.50 -13.90 27.89
CA GLY A 738 44.36 -14.98 27.37
C GLY A 738 44.75 -16.02 28.40
N GLY A 739 44.20 -15.97 29.63
CA GLY A 739 44.42 -17.00 30.68
C GLY A 739 43.72 -18.33 30.36
N LYS A 740 44.05 -19.39 31.13
CA LYS A 740 43.40 -20.73 31.09
C LYS A 740 42.08 -20.79 31.86
N GLY A 741 41.70 -19.72 32.58
CA GLY A 741 40.48 -19.65 33.37
C GLY A 741 40.51 -20.37 34.73
N VAL A 742 39.40 -20.24 35.45
CA VAL A 742 39.10 -20.90 36.72
C VAL A 742 37.88 -21.79 36.53
N ARG A 743 37.75 -22.84 37.35
CA ARG A 743 36.60 -23.74 37.31
C ARG A 743 35.34 -23.00 37.70
N THR A 744 34.30 -23.01 36.82
CA THR A 744 32.97 -22.44 37.09
C THR A 744 31.91 -23.49 37.37
N LEU A 745 32.04 -24.71 36.83
CA LEU A 745 31.16 -25.84 37.10
C LEU A 745 32.01 -27.13 37.21
N ARG A 746 31.71 -27.99 38.20
CA ARG A 746 32.29 -29.32 38.27
C ARG A 746 31.52 -30.23 37.33
N ILE A 747 32.11 -30.61 36.20
CA ILE A 747 31.52 -31.52 35.22
C ILE A 747 31.66 -32.96 35.66
N THR A 748 30.59 -33.75 35.58
CA THR A 748 30.50 -35.18 35.86
C THR A 748 29.55 -35.82 34.86
N GLU A 749 29.53 -37.15 34.78
CA GLU A 749 28.54 -37.88 33.96
C GLU A 749 27.10 -37.56 34.31
N LYS A 750 26.80 -37.10 35.56
CA LYS A 750 25.49 -36.77 36.04
C LYS A 750 24.92 -35.47 35.44
N ASN A 751 25.77 -34.43 35.30
CA ASN A 751 25.33 -33.10 34.83
C ASN A 751 25.75 -32.83 33.39
N GLY A 752 26.70 -33.51 32.83
CA GLY A 752 27.20 -33.28 31.48
C GLY A 752 28.02 -31.99 31.33
N PRO A 753 28.51 -31.66 30.13
CA PRO A 753 29.30 -30.47 29.87
C PRO A 753 28.46 -29.19 30.01
N LEU A 754 29.15 -28.02 30.02
CA LEU A 754 28.52 -26.72 30.12
C LEU A 754 27.98 -26.31 28.77
N VAL A 755 26.71 -25.89 28.74
CA VAL A 755 26.00 -25.43 27.50
C VAL A 755 25.79 -23.93 27.51
N CYS A 756 25.46 -23.34 28.67
CA CYS A 756 25.20 -21.91 28.77
C CYS A 756 25.87 -21.28 29.95
N LEU A 757 26.38 -20.05 29.75
CA LEU A 757 26.84 -19.15 30.79
C LEU A 757 26.24 -17.77 30.54
N ARG A 758 25.58 -17.21 31.56
CA ARG A 758 24.93 -15.89 31.58
C ARG A 758 25.16 -15.20 32.91
N THR A 759 24.90 -13.92 32.95
CA THR A 759 24.80 -13.16 34.20
C THR A 759 23.34 -12.80 34.45
N VAL A 760 22.84 -12.93 35.65
CA VAL A 760 21.45 -12.73 36.05
C VAL A 760 21.37 -11.90 37.32
N THR A 761 20.22 -11.19 37.48
CA THR A 761 19.74 -10.62 38.73
C THR A 761 18.69 -11.55 39.36
N GLY A 762 18.32 -11.31 40.63
CA GLY A 762 17.24 -12.10 41.27
C GLY A 762 15.86 -11.83 40.69
N ASP A 763 15.67 -10.65 40.12
CA ASP A 763 14.37 -10.13 39.66
C ASP A 763 14.01 -10.54 38.23
N GLU A 764 14.86 -11.33 37.56
CA GLU A 764 14.67 -11.79 36.21
C GLU A 764 14.04 -13.19 36.17
N ASP A 765 13.35 -13.50 35.06
CA ASP A 765 12.85 -14.84 34.76
C ASP A 765 13.75 -15.56 33.75
N LEU A 766 13.85 -16.86 33.90
CA LEU A 766 14.65 -17.75 33.10
C LEU A 766 13.75 -18.61 32.22
N LEU A 767 14.01 -18.59 30.92
CA LEU A 767 13.40 -19.47 29.93
C LEU A 767 14.46 -20.48 29.48
N ILE A 768 14.36 -21.72 29.95
CA ILE A 768 15.25 -22.83 29.53
C ILE A 768 14.55 -23.67 28.46
N MET A 769 15.28 -24.02 27.44
CA MET A 769 14.77 -24.72 26.30
C MET A 769 15.58 -25.97 25.98
N THR A 770 14.88 -27.01 25.51
CA THR A 770 15.48 -28.27 25.06
C THR A 770 15.56 -28.36 23.54
N ASN A 771 16.41 -29.25 23.03
CA ASN A 771 16.50 -29.65 21.64
C ASN A 771 15.17 -30.27 21.08
N LYS A 772 14.21 -30.62 21.96
CA LYS A 772 12.88 -31.13 21.59
C LYS A 772 11.78 -30.03 21.63
N GLY A 773 12.16 -28.77 21.74
CA GLY A 773 11.23 -27.63 21.74
C GLY A 773 10.42 -27.43 23.03
N VAL A 774 10.78 -28.14 24.12
CA VAL A 774 10.13 -27.95 25.43
C VAL A 774 10.76 -26.77 26.12
N ILE A 775 9.93 -25.81 26.57
CA ILE A 775 10.35 -24.57 27.25
C ILE A 775 9.81 -24.60 28.70
N ILE A 776 10.62 -24.15 29.64
CA ILE A 776 10.19 -23.89 31.02
C ILE A 776 10.60 -22.45 31.41
N ARG A 777 9.67 -21.72 32.03
CA ARG A 777 9.90 -20.41 32.65
C ARG A 777 9.83 -20.53 34.16
N PHE A 778 10.78 -19.96 34.88
CA PHE A 778 10.80 -19.86 36.33
C PHE A 778 11.70 -18.70 36.78
N HIS A 779 11.56 -18.29 38.04
CA HIS A 779 12.30 -17.14 38.58
C HIS A 779 13.78 -17.46 38.78
N ALA A 780 14.67 -16.50 38.47
CA ALA A 780 16.11 -16.68 38.66
C ALA A 780 16.45 -16.96 40.15
N GLU A 781 15.70 -16.36 41.08
CA GLU A 781 15.87 -16.59 42.54
C GLU A 781 15.62 -18.05 42.97
N ASP A 782 14.84 -18.83 42.21
CA ASP A 782 14.61 -20.25 42.48
C ASP A 782 15.86 -21.14 42.27
N VAL A 783 16.85 -20.63 41.55
CA VAL A 783 18.10 -21.33 41.32
C VAL A 783 19.04 -21.11 42.48
N SER A 784 19.52 -22.18 43.13
CA SER A 784 20.38 -22.09 44.28
C SER A 784 21.70 -21.40 43.98
N GLN A 785 22.08 -20.41 44.82
CA GLN A 785 23.40 -19.79 44.80
C GLN A 785 24.43 -20.72 45.49
N THR A 786 25.51 -21.03 44.80
CA THR A 786 26.58 -21.94 45.28
C THR A 786 27.94 -21.52 44.73
N GLY A 787 29.02 -21.92 45.43
CA GLY A 787 30.38 -21.64 45.00
C GLY A 787 30.76 -22.29 43.66
N ARG A 788 31.80 -21.76 43.00
CA ARG A 788 32.28 -22.16 41.66
C ARG A 788 32.49 -23.66 41.44
N GLY A 789 32.97 -24.39 42.43
CA GLY A 789 33.28 -25.83 42.37
C GLY A 789 32.11 -26.77 42.54
N ALA A 790 30.87 -26.28 42.76
CA ALA A 790 29.69 -27.09 42.98
C ALA A 790 29.17 -27.72 41.67
N LEU A 791 28.41 -28.84 41.81
CA LEU A 791 27.76 -29.54 40.68
C LEU A 791 26.51 -28.83 40.14
N GLY A 792 25.93 -27.91 40.91
CA GLY A 792 24.64 -27.31 40.62
C GLY A 792 23.44 -28.16 41.04
N VAL A 793 22.25 -27.60 40.91
CA VAL A 793 20.95 -28.24 41.21
C VAL A 793 20.21 -28.53 39.91
N ARG A 794 19.27 -29.47 39.96
CA ARG A 794 18.43 -29.79 38.79
C ARG A 794 17.42 -28.64 38.55
N MET A 795 17.54 -27.99 37.42
CA MET A 795 16.67 -26.89 37.02
C MET A 795 15.46 -27.38 36.20
N MET A 796 15.69 -28.39 35.35
CA MET A 796 14.67 -28.99 34.48
C MET A 796 14.75 -30.52 34.51
N ARG A 797 13.62 -31.21 34.43
CA ARG A 797 13.56 -32.64 34.16
C ARG A 797 13.52 -32.87 32.67
N LEU A 798 14.51 -33.61 32.17
CA LEU A 798 14.63 -33.95 30.76
C LEU A 798 14.08 -35.36 30.51
N ASP A 799 13.35 -35.53 29.40
CA ASP A 799 12.98 -36.85 28.89
C ASP A 799 14.19 -37.57 28.29
N GLN A 800 14.06 -38.87 27.95
CA GLN A 800 15.12 -39.63 27.33
C GLN A 800 15.61 -38.92 26.05
N ASP A 801 16.91 -38.75 25.90
CA ASP A 801 17.58 -38.10 24.76
C ASP A 801 17.30 -36.60 24.57
N ALA A 802 16.65 -35.95 25.53
CA ALA A 802 16.53 -34.49 25.54
C ALA A 802 17.75 -33.85 26.22
N ILE A 803 18.25 -32.78 25.61
CA ILE A 803 19.34 -31.97 26.16
C ILE A 803 18.91 -30.49 26.19
N VAL A 804 19.47 -29.72 27.13
CA VAL A 804 19.29 -28.27 27.12
C VAL A 804 20.05 -27.69 25.96
N SER A 805 19.36 -26.90 25.14
CA SER A 805 19.88 -26.25 23.93
C SER A 805 20.16 -24.77 24.12
N SER A 806 19.26 -24.04 24.79
CA SER A 806 19.42 -22.59 24.98
C SER A 806 18.78 -22.08 26.27
N LEU A 807 19.13 -20.84 26.67
CA LEU A 807 18.60 -20.09 27.81
C LEU A 807 18.38 -18.65 27.39
N ALA A 808 17.18 -18.12 27.66
CA ALA A 808 16.89 -16.71 27.59
C ALA A 808 16.57 -16.14 28.99
N ILE A 809 16.81 -14.86 29.16
CA ILE A 809 16.50 -14.08 30.34
C ILE A 809 15.44 -13.08 29.90
N VAL A 810 14.36 -12.95 30.68
CA VAL A 810 13.25 -12.01 30.45
C VAL A 810 12.92 -11.28 31.75
N ASP A 811 12.38 -10.08 31.62
CA ASP A 811 11.92 -9.33 32.79
C ASP A 811 10.75 -10.04 33.51
N ARG A 812 10.68 -9.88 34.83
CA ARG A 812 9.62 -10.46 35.64
C ARG A 812 8.32 -9.71 35.40
N GLU A 813 7.21 -10.42 35.12
CA GLU A 813 5.86 -9.84 35.11
C GLU A 813 5.44 -9.54 36.57
N GLU A 814 5.02 -8.30 36.82
CA GLU A 814 4.33 -7.97 38.11
C GLU A 814 2.98 -8.68 38.11
N GLU A 815 2.77 -9.63 39.05
CA GLU A 815 1.46 -10.21 39.33
C GLU A 815 0.50 -9.08 39.74
N THR A 816 -0.40 -8.64 38.86
CA THR A 816 -1.52 -7.79 39.25
C THR A 816 -2.38 -8.56 40.23
N THR A 817 -2.53 -8.03 41.45
CA THR A 817 -3.17 -8.61 42.61
C THR A 817 -4.70 -8.81 42.49
N GLU A 818 -5.27 -8.84 41.30
CA GLU A 818 -6.72 -9.01 41.06
C GLU A 818 -7.19 -10.46 40.87
N GLU A 819 -6.29 -11.42 40.61
CA GLU A 819 -6.70 -12.84 40.37
C GLU A 819 -6.68 -13.74 41.63
N VAL A 820 -6.24 -13.25 42.81
CA VAL A 820 -6.15 -14.11 44.02
C VAL A 820 -7.50 -14.24 44.79
N THR A 821 -8.53 -13.46 44.43
CA THR A 821 -9.84 -13.52 45.11
C THR A 821 -10.83 -14.54 44.51
N GLU A 822 -10.62 -15.07 43.33
CA GLU A 822 -11.50 -16.10 42.74
C GLU A 822 -11.06 -17.57 42.98
N ALA A 823 -9.79 -17.82 43.32
CA ALA A 823 -9.29 -19.18 43.50
C ALA A 823 -9.53 -19.77 44.88
N THR A 824 -9.95 -18.97 45.88
CA THR A 824 -10.23 -19.44 47.26
C THR A 824 -11.71 -19.71 47.54
N ALA A 825 -12.61 -19.43 46.58
CA ALA A 825 -14.04 -19.72 46.74
C ALA A 825 -14.50 -21.08 46.15
N ALA A 826 -13.62 -21.82 45.46
CA ALA A 826 -13.95 -23.06 44.74
C ALA A 826 -13.53 -24.38 45.44
N THR A 827 -13.02 -24.33 46.70
CA THR A 827 -12.61 -25.55 47.45
C THR A 827 -13.44 -25.84 48.70
N ALA A 828 -14.74 -25.57 48.68
CA ALA A 828 -15.64 -26.06 49.69
C ALA A 828 -17.01 -26.40 49.11
N ALA A 829 -17.21 -27.62 48.62
CA ALA A 829 -18.43 -28.41 48.47
C ALA A 829 -18.27 -29.35 47.26
N THR A 830 -18.28 -30.57 47.36
CA THR A 830 -19.00 -31.69 47.80
C THR A 830 -18.63 -32.94 47.02
N GLU A 831 -18.59 -34.01 47.68
CA GLU A 831 -18.46 -35.40 47.19
C GLU A 831 -19.62 -35.83 46.22
N THR A 832 -19.28 -36.57 45.19
CA THR A 832 -19.91 -37.67 44.42
C THR A 832 -21.47 -37.83 44.44
N PRO A 833 -22.10 -38.37 43.42
CA PRO A 833 -21.71 -39.64 42.77
C PRO A 833 -21.87 -39.74 41.23
N THR A 834 -21.17 -40.71 40.67
CA THR A 834 -21.28 -41.32 39.35
C THR A 834 -22.69 -41.63 38.88
N ALA A 835 -23.04 -41.23 37.66
CA ALA A 835 -24.02 -41.89 36.83
C ALA A 835 -23.67 -41.79 35.33
N SER A 836 -23.48 -42.92 34.72
CA SER A 836 -23.31 -43.18 33.29
C SER A 836 -24.50 -42.68 32.48
N LEU A 837 -24.29 -41.88 31.45
CA LEU A 837 -25.30 -41.65 30.43
C LEU A 837 -24.80 -42.19 29.07
N SER A 838 -25.65 -42.96 28.44
CA SER A 838 -25.48 -43.80 27.28
C SER A 838 -25.41 -43.01 25.96
N ASP A 839 -24.74 -43.59 24.97
CA ASP A 839 -24.48 -43.14 23.59
C ASP A 839 -25.69 -42.87 22.68
N GLU A 840 -26.91 -42.83 23.19
CA GLU A 840 -28.12 -42.60 22.40
C GLU A 840 -28.60 -41.16 22.29
N ALA A 841 -28.10 -40.23 23.14
CA ALA A 841 -28.52 -38.83 23.11
C ALA A 841 -27.79 -37.97 22.08
N ILE A 842 -26.69 -38.41 21.48
CA ILE A 842 -25.88 -37.68 20.49
C ILE A 842 -26.38 -37.92 19.06
N LYS A 843 -27.13 -38.96 18.78
CA LYS A 843 -27.68 -39.26 17.46
C LYS A 843 -29.03 -38.60 17.14
N GLY A 844 -29.73 -38.05 18.11
CA GLY A 844 -31.02 -37.33 17.91
C GLY A 844 -30.86 -35.93 17.32
N ASN A 845 -29.84 -35.20 17.73
CA ASN A 845 -29.68 -33.77 17.35
C ASN A 845 -29.04 -33.53 15.96
N MET A 846 -28.47 -34.52 15.31
CA MET A 846 -27.94 -34.41 13.94
C MET A 846 -28.94 -34.70 12.83
N LYS A 847 -30.09 -35.33 13.14
CA LYS A 847 -31.14 -35.55 12.12
C LYS A 847 -32.10 -34.38 11.96
N ASP A 848 -32.35 -33.61 13.01
CA ASP A 848 -33.22 -32.42 12.93
C ASP A 848 -32.54 -31.21 12.28
N PHE A 849 -31.21 -31.12 12.37
CA PHE A 849 -30.44 -30.07 11.69
C PHE A 849 -30.25 -30.31 10.18
N ALA A 850 -30.27 -31.58 9.76
CA ALA A 850 -30.20 -31.95 8.34
C ALA A 850 -31.53 -31.78 7.61
N GLN A 851 -32.64 -31.80 8.31
CA GLN A 851 -33.99 -31.64 7.74
C GLN A 851 -34.35 -30.15 7.58
N GLN A 852 -33.81 -29.27 8.40
CA GLN A 852 -33.99 -27.80 8.26
C GLN A 852 -33.21 -27.21 7.07
N LEU A 853 -32.12 -27.80 6.65
CA LEU A 853 -31.31 -27.32 5.49
C LEU A 853 -31.88 -27.78 4.13
N VAL A 854 -32.82 -28.72 4.11
CA VAL A 854 -33.46 -29.22 2.87
C VAL A 854 -34.76 -28.45 2.58
N ASP A 855 -35.37 -27.85 3.60
CA ASP A 855 -36.61 -27.07 3.44
C ASP A 855 -36.38 -25.60 3.06
N GLU A 856 -35.16 -25.07 3.24
CA GLU A 856 -34.76 -23.70 2.79
C GLU A 856 -34.29 -23.64 1.33
N GLU A 857 -34.07 -24.76 0.62
CA GLU A 857 -33.73 -24.75 -0.81
C GLU A 857 -34.97 -24.90 -1.75
N ASN A 858 -36.21 -24.95 -1.22
CA ASN A 858 -37.42 -25.09 -2.01
C ASN A 858 -38.50 -24.00 -1.81
N GLU A 859 -38.17 -22.84 -1.23
CA GLU A 859 -38.90 -21.59 -1.33
C GLU A 859 -38.00 -20.52 -2.01
#